data_2da12f11c9f31b369c1df9784c04ac58
#
_entry.id   2da12f11c9f31b369c1df9784c04ac58
#
_cell.length_a   1.000
_cell.length_b   1.000
_cell.length_c   1.000
_cell.angle_alpha   90.00
_cell.angle_beta   90.00
_cell.angle_gamma   90.00
#
_symmetry.space_group_name_H-M   'P 1'
#
loop_
_entity.id
_entity.type
_entity.pdbx_description
1 polymer ?
#
loop_
_entity_poly.entity_id
_entity_poly.type
_entity_poly.pdbx_seq_one_letter_code
_entity_poly.pdbx_strand_id
1 'polypeptide(L)'
;MTNREYNQLLAETMLMPLIEVDFSREDLLCEYVSAYSKLICDSSPGSANDHNNAKKAFNKARKNILQKYSQNTKWGHLDDAQMLTDMFYPGYKLNYYYDKANNDLGEFYLQHIKNIARTFITFRDGMASVRAWSDDNECLLRKYDGLHKIELWNYITRTTTPDLLIAAAYINFGVTDPEMLVNVPNLLSLSDIPLNNLLKNGVAETHLHMNAGLSYSYVWKCCTELFDCKGKTSDLLFCTFFRLYSAMYMDSGSNSGFTDFICARAADDPVIPFYMKYISEPTAKKPAKKDINSFKERYLRTYPASASPVDDLLLDTIYYKYSNQGTSSEIIWYFLLIKHLTAHYDRELMRQFMMYIRFKNEYFRDKIQQNRIGGLDYFQNIYNSATNFLYDPNLPPNAVREKAYYSIFEEQCRTGNLKILEVKISPKIMSSSHTTMTTVEEMQRKTLAQIKSILGAYSRYINDVIKRSAEPQKLTFPKLGLVYHFIKQNDCDNFSGYNCIMNDRSKEYDCVDYMTIRRLNILFAEALRKLIEKEPLISEYVVGIDAASLENSAEPWVFAPIFREFRRSDYILPVSLKTGKRISNIGLTYHVGEDFRHIVSGLRHIDEVLTHFNYCSGDRLGHAIALGVDIDRLLSQNRVVALPIMEHLENLLWLWSKSKELTSLAVPQNIEFSIMNTAKMIYHNIDGLSVYMLWQVYNDKFADIDPSQLSKMADESVCKLNPFSSEGKILWDHDKLLYSHFCPCRFEKHHEPIFVRISDDEIRMCKELQKYLRQKVERLGIYIETNPSSNLAISDIESIFSHPILNLNHSGLGISEDDDSCVLTTINSDDPIVFSTNVENEISYIYYGLLNAGCKREKVLNWIEKIRLHGVNSTFIKYDKTYAEMLEDFDKIQNFTLGY
;
A
#
# COMPACT_ATOMS: atom_id res chain seq x y z
N MET A 1 -5.96 13.74 -23.04
CA MET A 1 -5.62 12.48 -22.36
C MET A 1 -4.14 12.51 -22.03
N THR A 2 -3.78 12.36 -20.76
CA THR A 2 -2.37 12.26 -20.33
C THR A 2 -1.79 10.91 -20.76
N ASN A 3 -0.47 10.78 -20.84
CA ASN A 3 0.17 9.48 -21.14
C ASN A 3 -0.23 8.40 -20.13
N ARG A 4 -0.45 8.79 -18.88
CA ARG A 4 -0.92 7.89 -17.82
C ARG A 4 -2.31 7.35 -18.11
N GLU A 5 -3.27 8.21 -18.41
CA GLU A 5 -4.64 7.80 -18.75
C GLU A 5 -4.65 6.88 -19.97
N TYR A 6 -3.81 7.15 -20.95
CA TYR A 6 -3.66 6.31 -22.14
C TYR A 6 -3.13 4.92 -21.78
N ASN A 7 -2.06 4.82 -20.98
CA ASN A 7 -1.48 3.55 -20.57
C ASN A 7 -2.44 2.73 -19.69
N GLN A 8 -3.20 3.38 -18.83
CA GLN A 8 -4.24 2.71 -18.04
C GLN A 8 -5.34 2.15 -18.96
N LEU A 9 -5.85 2.93 -19.91
CA LEU A 9 -6.84 2.46 -20.87
C LEU A 9 -6.32 1.29 -21.70
N LEU A 10 -5.09 1.37 -22.15
CA LEU A 10 -4.41 0.33 -22.90
C LEU A 10 -4.37 -0.99 -22.10
N ALA A 11 -3.97 -0.94 -20.83
CA ALA A 11 -3.93 -2.10 -19.95
C ALA A 11 -5.34 -2.67 -19.71
N GLU A 12 -6.30 -1.85 -19.33
CA GLU A 12 -7.68 -2.28 -19.07
C GLU A 12 -8.32 -2.89 -20.31
N THR A 13 -8.16 -2.27 -21.47
CA THR A 13 -8.71 -2.81 -22.74
C THR A 13 -8.08 -4.16 -23.07
N MET A 14 -6.77 -4.30 -22.93
CA MET A 14 -6.07 -5.57 -23.18
C MET A 14 -6.50 -6.68 -22.21
N LEU A 15 -6.77 -6.34 -20.96
CA LEU A 15 -7.15 -7.29 -19.92
C LEU A 15 -8.66 -7.52 -19.81
N MET A 16 -9.48 -6.78 -20.55
CA MET A 16 -10.95 -6.82 -20.46
C MET A 16 -11.55 -8.24 -20.36
N PRO A 17 -11.13 -9.24 -21.17
CA PRO A 17 -11.68 -10.59 -21.05
C PRO A 17 -11.38 -11.28 -19.70
N LEU A 18 -10.35 -10.83 -19.00
CA LEU A 18 -9.89 -11.41 -17.75
C LEU A 18 -10.46 -10.73 -16.50
N ILE A 19 -10.99 -9.51 -16.66
CA ILE A 19 -11.37 -8.65 -15.53
C ILE A 19 -12.86 -8.37 -15.43
N GLU A 20 -13.62 -8.59 -16.50
CA GLU A 20 -15.05 -8.24 -16.56
C GLU A 20 -15.95 -9.42 -16.24
N VAL A 21 -16.54 -9.42 -15.04
CA VAL A 21 -17.41 -10.52 -14.54
C VAL A 21 -18.66 -10.68 -15.40
N ASP A 22 -19.19 -9.59 -15.96
CA ASP A 22 -20.39 -9.64 -16.81
C ASP A 22 -20.22 -10.53 -18.04
N PHE A 23 -18.99 -10.71 -18.54
CA PHE A 23 -18.70 -11.68 -19.61
C PHE A 23 -18.97 -13.14 -19.21
N SER A 24 -19.13 -13.42 -17.93
CA SER A 24 -19.49 -14.75 -17.44
C SER A 24 -20.99 -15.05 -17.56
N ARG A 25 -21.83 -14.02 -17.69
CA ARG A 25 -23.30 -14.14 -17.83
C ARG A 25 -23.76 -14.05 -19.26
N GLU A 26 -23.31 -13.02 -19.97
CA GLU A 26 -23.51 -12.84 -21.41
C GLU A 26 -22.17 -12.39 -21.96
N ASP A 27 -21.60 -13.14 -22.86
CA ASP A 27 -20.27 -12.82 -23.37
C ASP A 27 -20.36 -11.64 -24.37
N LEU A 28 -20.31 -10.41 -23.83
CA LEU A 28 -20.34 -9.17 -24.62
C LEU A 28 -19.21 -9.11 -25.65
N LEU A 29 -18.07 -9.74 -25.34
CA LEU A 29 -16.97 -9.86 -26.29
C LEU A 29 -17.36 -10.81 -27.43
N CYS A 30 -18.12 -11.89 -27.15
CA CYS A 30 -18.66 -12.79 -28.14
C CYS A 30 -19.56 -12.07 -29.13
N GLU A 31 -20.48 -11.23 -28.64
CA GLU A 31 -21.31 -10.39 -29.47
C GLU A 31 -20.51 -9.44 -30.35
N TYR A 32 -19.49 -8.80 -29.74
CA TYR A 32 -18.62 -7.86 -30.45
C TYR A 32 -17.83 -8.56 -31.55
N VAL A 33 -17.15 -9.65 -31.21
CA VAL A 33 -16.34 -10.47 -32.14
C VAL A 33 -17.18 -11.07 -33.22
N SER A 34 -18.33 -11.62 -32.89
CA SER A 34 -19.29 -12.19 -33.85
C SER A 34 -19.82 -11.12 -34.82
N ALA A 35 -20.22 -9.95 -34.30
CA ALA A 35 -20.69 -8.85 -35.12
C ALA A 35 -19.57 -8.27 -36.02
N TYR A 36 -18.35 -8.17 -35.51
CA TYR A 36 -17.18 -7.69 -36.28
C TYR A 36 -16.80 -8.68 -37.39
N SER A 37 -16.76 -9.99 -37.09
CA SER A 37 -16.46 -11.04 -38.07
C SER A 37 -17.49 -11.04 -39.21
N LYS A 38 -18.78 -10.88 -38.89
CA LYS A 38 -19.82 -10.74 -39.89
C LYS A 38 -19.64 -9.49 -40.77
N LEU A 39 -19.20 -8.37 -40.20
CA LEU A 39 -18.90 -7.15 -40.97
C LEU A 39 -17.74 -7.32 -41.94
N ILE A 40 -16.73 -8.12 -41.59
CA ILE A 40 -15.56 -8.36 -42.44
C ILE A 40 -15.83 -9.46 -43.48
N CYS A 41 -16.55 -10.52 -43.12
CA CYS A 41 -16.85 -11.63 -44.04
C CYS A 41 -17.90 -11.29 -45.10
N ASP A 42 -18.79 -10.32 -44.84
CA ASP A 42 -19.84 -9.88 -45.77
C ASP A 42 -19.32 -8.99 -46.92
N SER A 43 -18.05 -9.09 -47.31
CA SER A 43 -17.61 -8.63 -48.65
C SER A 43 -18.14 -9.45 -49.80
N SER A 44 -18.89 -10.52 -49.56
CA SER A 44 -19.67 -11.25 -50.58
C SER A 44 -21.11 -10.72 -50.64
N PRO A 45 -21.79 -10.66 -51.80
CA PRO A 45 -23.08 -10.04 -51.99
C PRO A 45 -24.25 -10.87 -51.40
N GLY A 46 -24.25 -11.04 -50.09
CA GLY A 46 -25.42 -11.49 -49.31
C GLY A 46 -26.29 -10.30 -48.91
N SER A 47 -27.56 -10.47 -48.70
CA SER A 47 -28.59 -9.45 -48.65
C SER A 47 -28.20 -8.19 -47.85
N ALA A 48 -28.48 -7.02 -48.34
CA ALA A 48 -28.24 -5.71 -47.69
C ALA A 48 -28.79 -5.62 -46.23
N ASN A 49 -29.78 -6.45 -45.89
CA ASN A 49 -30.38 -6.56 -44.57
C ASN A 49 -29.47 -7.25 -43.53
N ASP A 50 -28.70 -8.26 -43.95
CA ASP A 50 -27.83 -8.99 -43.02
C ASP A 50 -26.60 -8.14 -42.65
N HIS A 51 -26.06 -7.38 -43.60
CA HIS A 51 -24.99 -6.44 -43.34
C HIS A 51 -25.42 -5.30 -42.40
N ASN A 52 -26.65 -4.77 -42.56
CA ASN A 52 -27.18 -3.76 -41.66
C ASN A 52 -27.46 -4.29 -40.23
N ASN A 53 -27.88 -5.53 -40.11
CA ASN A 53 -28.07 -6.17 -38.79
C ASN A 53 -26.74 -6.45 -38.09
N ALA A 54 -25.73 -6.93 -38.80
CA ALA A 54 -24.39 -7.12 -38.29
C ALA A 54 -23.75 -5.78 -37.84
N LYS A 55 -23.94 -4.73 -38.64
CA LYS A 55 -23.47 -3.37 -38.29
C LYS A 55 -24.18 -2.79 -37.06
N LYS A 56 -25.49 -3.03 -36.91
CA LYS A 56 -26.25 -2.62 -35.72
C LYS A 56 -25.80 -3.38 -34.47
N ALA A 57 -25.58 -4.70 -34.55
CA ALA A 57 -25.10 -5.53 -33.47
C ALA A 57 -23.67 -5.12 -33.04
N PHE A 58 -22.79 -4.90 -34.01
CA PHE A 58 -21.45 -4.37 -33.77
C PHE A 58 -21.46 -3.03 -33.03
N ASN A 59 -22.25 -2.07 -33.53
CA ASN A 59 -22.35 -0.75 -32.91
C ASN A 59 -22.99 -0.82 -31.50
N LYS A 60 -23.92 -1.76 -31.27
CA LYS A 60 -24.52 -1.99 -29.94
C LYS A 60 -23.49 -2.56 -28.95
N ALA A 61 -22.80 -3.64 -29.33
CA ALA A 61 -21.76 -4.26 -28.50
C ALA A 61 -20.61 -3.27 -28.22
N ARG A 62 -20.15 -2.55 -29.27
CA ARG A 62 -19.19 -1.46 -29.15
C ARG A 62 -19.65 -0.39 -28.15
N LYS A 63 -20.90 0.09 -28.27
CA LYS A 63 -21.45 1.09 -27.36
C LYS A 63 -21.48 0.61 -25.91
N ASN A 64 -21.85 -0.65 -25.68
CA ASN A 64 -21.91 -1.23 -24.36
C ASN A 64 -20.50 -1.27 -23.71
N ILE A 65 -19.47 -1.73 -24.42
CA ILE A 65 -18.08 -1.76 -23.97
C ILE A 65 -17.61 -0.33 -23.67
N LEU A 66 -17.78 0.61 -24.58
CA LEU A 66 -17.35 2.00 -24.41
C LEU A 66 -18.09 2.71 -23.28
N GLN A 67 -19.39 2.43 -23.12
CA GLN A 67 -20.21 3.04 -22.07
C GLN A 67 -19.77 2.56 -20.68
N LYS A 68 -19.37 1.31 -20.54
CA LYS A 68 -18.84 0.75 -19.30
C LYS A 68 -17.50 1.41 -18.92
N TYR A 69 -16.61 1.62 -19.88
CA TYR A 69 -15.32 2.30 -19.64
C TYR A 69 -15.45 3.81 -19.45
N SER A 70 -16.38 4.48 -20.14
CA SER A 70 -16.59 5.93 -20.00
C SER A 70 -17.30 6.34 -18.70
N GLN A 71 -18.04 5.44 -18.06
CA GLN A 71 -18.71 5.74 -16.79
C GLN A 71 -17.76 5.71 -15.58
N ASN A 72 -16.69 4.95 -15.65
CA ASN A 72 -15.73 4.76 -14.57
C ASN A 72 -14.49 5.65 -14.67
N THR A 73 -14.30 6.35 -15.79
CA THR A 73 -13.13 7.19 -16.01
C THR A 73 -13.59 8.55 -16.58
N LYS A 74 -12.86 9.61 -16.25
CA LYS A 74 -13.03 10.95 -16.88
C LYS A 74 -12.58 10.95 -18.37
N TRP A 75 -12.84 9.87 -19.09
CA TRP A 75 -12.41 9.66 -20.46
C TRP A 75 -13.27 10.49 -21.41
N GLY A 76 -12.77 11.65 -21.75
CA GLY A 76 -13.45 12.55 -22.69
C GLY A 76 -13.41 12.10 -24.16
N HIS A 77 -12.71 10.99 -24.49
CA HIS A 77 -12.48 10.58 -25.87
C HIS A 77 -12.93 9.14 -26.12
N LEU A 78 -14.20 8.99 -26.52
CA LEU A 78 -14.78 7.74 -27.02
C LEU A 78 -13.98 7.13 -28.19
N ASP A 79 -13.33 7.97 -28.99
CA ASP A 79 -12.59 7.57 -30.18
C ASP A 79 -11.29 6.81 -29.84
N ASP A 80 -10.62 7.15 -28.73
CA ASP A 80 -9.38 6.48 -28.31
C ASP A 80 -9.65 5.08 -27.75
N ALA A 81 -10.69 4.92 -26.93
CA ALA A 81 -11.13 3.62 -26.43
C ALA A 81 -11.55 2.71 -27.61
N GLN A 82 -12.20 3.28 -28.62
CA GLN A 82 -12.55 2.59 -29.85
C GLN A 82 -11.32 2.09 -30.60
N MET A 83 -10.35 2.99 -30.82
CA MET A 83 -9.12 2.66 -31.53
C MET A 83 -8.37 1.52 -30.85
N LEU A 84 -8.28 1.54 -29.51
CA LEU A 84 -7.63 0.50 -28.72
C LEU A 84 -8.39 -0.83 -28.77
N THR A 85 -9.71 -0.80 -28.67
CA THR A 85 -10.53 -2.00 -28.82
C THR A 85 -10.36 -2.62 -30.20
N ASP A 86 -10.39 -1.82 -31.26
CA ASP A 86 -10.15 -2.26 -32.63
C ASP A 86 -8.70 -2.77 -32.84
N MET A 87 -7.74 -2.22 -32.11
CA MET A 87 -6.33 -2.65 -32.16
C MET A 87 -6.12 -4.05 -31.56
N PHE A 88 -6.73 -4.35 -30.42
CA PHE A 88 -6.50 -5.63 -29.74
C PHE A 88 -7.34 -6.78 -30.28
N TYR A 89 -8.59 -6.55 -30.63
CA TYR A 89 -9.53 -7.63 -30.95
C TYR A 89 -9.62 -7.97 -32.44
N PRO A 90 -9.53 -7.03 -33.37
CA PRO A 90 -9.48 -7.38 -34.79
C PRO A 90 -8.14 -7.92 -35.25
N GLY A 91 -7.04 -7.52 -34.63
CA GLY A 91 -5.68 -7.97 -34.98
C GLY A 91 -5.43 -9.47 -34.81
N TYR A 92 -6.34 -10.20 -34.16
CA TYR A 92 -6.24 -11.63 -33.88
C TYR A 92 -6.71 -12.56 -35.02
N LYS A 93 -6.85 -12.10 -36.24
CA LYS A 93 -7.39 -12.94 -37.32
C LYS A 93 -8.66 -13.67 -36.87
N LEU A 94 -9.62 -12.91 -36.35
CA LEU A 94 -10.90 -13.41 -35.85
C LEU A 94 -11.59 -14.38 -36.80
N ASN A 95 -11.39 -14.20 -38.11
CA ASN A 95 -11.86 -15.14 -39.11
C ASN A 95 -11.34 -16.56 -38.92
N TYR A 96 -10.10 -16.74 -38.43
CA TYR A 96 -9.54 -18.07 -38.20
C TYR A 96 -10.19 -18.78 -37.03
N TYR A 97 -10.46 -18.03 -35.97
CA TYR A 97 -11.08 -18.59 -34.73
C TYR A 97 -12.58 -18.71 -34.86
N TYR A 98 -13.23 -17.78 -35.52
CA TYR A 98 -14.69 -17.81 -35.75
C TYR A 98 -15.12 -18.99 -36.61
N ASP A 99 -14.39 -19.30 -37.68
CA ASP A 99 -14.67 -20.44 -38.56
C ASP A 99 -14.42 -21.80 -37.90
N LYS A 100 -13.45 -21.88 -36.96
CA LYS A 100 -13.14 -23.12 -36.26
C LYS A 100 -13.97 -23.38 -35.01
N ALA A 101 -14.33 -22.35 -34.26
CA ALA A 101 -14.77 -22.46 -32.86
C ALA A 101 -16.30 -22.58 -32.70
N ASN A 102 -17.14 -22.57 -33.79
CA ASN A 102 -18.59 -22.65 -33.67
C ASN A 102 -19.18 -21.81 -32.52
N ASN A 103 -18.75 -20.55 -32.39
CA ASN A 103 -19.06 -19.62 -31.28
C ASN A 103 -18.36 -19.91 -29.95
N ASP A 104 -17.35 -20.76 -29.89
CA ASP A 104 -16.55 -20.97 -28.68
C ASP A 104 -15.35 -20.03 -28.62
N LEU A 105 -15.35 -19.09 -27.67
CA LEU A 105 -14.27 -18.11 -27.47
C LEU A 105 -13.16 -18.61 -26.50
N GLY A 106 -13.30 -19.80 -25.93
CA GLY A 106 -12.35 -20.28 -24.95
C GLY A 106 -10.93 -20.46 -25.51
N GLU A 107 -10.79 -20.99 -26.73
CA GLU A 107 -9.48 -21.07 -27.40
C GLU A 107 -8.88 -19.69 -27.64
N PHE A 108 -9.72 -18.71 -28.03
CA PHE A 108 -9.28 -17.32 -28.16
C PHE A 108 -8.77 -16.75 -26.85
N TYR A 109 -9.50 -16.92 -25.74
CA TYR A 109 -9.06 -16.45 -24.43
C TYR A 109 -7.75 -17.10 -23.99
N LEU A 110 -7.60 -18.40 -24.19
CA LEU A 110 -6.38 -19.13 -23.86
C LEU A 110 -5.18 -18.59 -24.65
N GLN A 111 -5.38 -18.36 -25.96
CA GLN A 111 -4.33 -17.78 -26.80
C GLN A 111 -4.04 -16.32 -26.43
N HIS A 112 -5.04 -15.55 -26.04
CA HIS A 112 -4.89 -14.16 -25.60
C HIS A 112 -4.05 -14.06 -24.34
N ILE A 113 -4.32 -14.90 -23.32
CA ILE A 113 -3.51 -15.02 -22.09
C ILE A 113 -2.04 -15.33 -22.45
N LYS A 114 -1.81 -16.30 -23.33
CA LYS A 114 -0.46 -16.67 -23.81
C LYS A 114 0.24 -15.52 -24.52
N ASN A 115 -0.50 -14.71 -25.30
CA ASN A 115 0.07 -13.59 -26.04
C ASN A 115 0.41 -12.40 -25.12
N ILE A 116 -0.42 -12.11 -24.11
CA ILE A 116 -0.09 -11.13 -23.07
C ILE A 116 1.20 -11.55 -22.36
N ALA A 117 1.27 -12.80 -21.92
CA ALA A 117 2.44 -13.34 -21.25
C ALA A 117 3.70 -13.23 -22.13
N ARG A 118 3.62 -13.58 -23.42
CA ARG A 118 4.72 -13.47 -24.37
C ARG A 118 5.18 -12.02 -24.57
N THR A 119 4.26 -11.07 -24.55
CA THR A 119 4.56 -9.65 -24.74
C THR A 119 5.33 -9.06 -23.57
N PHE A 120 5.02 -9.45 -22.34
CA PHE A 120 5.57 -8.82 -21.14
C PHE A 120 6.60 -9.66 -20.40
N ILE A 121 6.65 -10.97 -20.58
CA ILE A 121 7.52 -11.86 -19.80
C ILE A 121 8.58 -12.47 -20.68
N THR A 122 9.82 -12.44 -20.19
CA THR A 122 10.98 -13.10 -20.75
C THR A 122 11.69 -13.93 -19.68
N PHE A 123 12.71 -14.67 -20.08
CA PHE A 123 13.50 -15.48 -19.15
C PHE A 123 14.95 -14.99 -19.15
N ARG A 124 15.51 -14.88 -17.96
CA ARG A 124 16.89 -14.52 -17.72
C ARG A 124 17.48 -15.49 -16.68
N ASP A 125 18.61 -16.10 -16.99
CA ASP A 125 19.27 -17.06 -16.10
C ASP A 125 18.31 -18.16 -15.56
N GLY A 126 17.35 -18.58 -16.38
CA GLY A 126 16.33 -19.56 -16.03
C GLY A 126 15.14 -19.02 -15.24
N MET A 127 15.13 -17.75 -14.89
CA MET A 127 14.06 -17.11 -14.14
C MET A 127 13.22 -16.17 -15.01
N ALA A 128 11.90 -16.18 -14.78
CA ALA A 128 11.00 -15.24 -15.43
C ALA A 128 11.28 -13.81 -14.95
N SER A 129 11.31 -12.88 -15.90
CA SER A 129 11.47 -11.43 -15.63
C SER A 129 10.63 -10.62 -16.61
N VAL A 130 10.38 -9.35 -16.30
CA VAL A 130 9.61 -8.49 -17.19
C VAL A 130 10.47 -8.06 -18.38
N ARG A 131 9.86 -8.08 -19.55
CA ARG A 131 10.48 -7.65 -20.81
C ARG A 131 10.33 -6.13 -20.95
N ALA A 132 11.44 -5.41 -20.78
CA ALA A 132 11.44 -3.96 -20.94
C ALA A 132 11.45 -3.50 -22.40
N TRP A 133 12.03 -4.28 -23.30
CA TRP A 133 12.24 -3.91 -24.70
C TRP A 133 11.27 -4.61 -25.64
N SER A 134 10.89 -3.91 -26.73
CA SER A 134 10.09 -4.49 -27.80
C SER A 134 10.90 -5.50 -28.61
N ASP A 135 10.21 -6.54 -29.08
CA ASP A 135 10.75 -7.54 -30.00
C ASP A 135 9.99 -7.42 -31.34
N ASP A 136 10.68 -7.57 -32.48
CA ASP A 136 10.09 -7.52 -33.81
C ASP A 136 8.96 -8.55 -34.01
N ASN A 137 8.97 -9.60 -33.21
CA ASN A 137 7.96 -10.67 -33.25
C ASN A 137 6.74 -10.44 -32.32
N GLU A 138 6.62 -9.25 -31.73
CA GLU A 138 5.49 -8.96 -30.84
C GLU A 138 4.16 -8.87 -31.60
N CYS A 139 3.15 -9.60 -31.10
CA CYS A 139 1.83 -9.62 -31.74
C CYS A 139 0.90 -8.52 -31.20
N LEU A 140 1.09 -8.04 -29.97
CA LEU A 140 0.15 -7.11 -29.31
C LEU A 140 0.58 -5.66 -29.39
N LEU A 141 1.86 -5.35 -29.19
CA LEU A 141 2.34 -3.99 -29.00
C LEU A 141 3.49 -3.64 -29.97
N ARG A 142 3.36 -4.00 -31.24
CA ARG A 142 4.40 -3.84 -32.28
C ARG A 142 4.99 -2.43 -32.41
N LYS A 143 4.23 -1.41 -32.04
CA LYS A 143 4.63 -0.01 -32.15
C LYS A 143 4.93 0.65 -30.81
N TYR A 144 4.96 -0.15 -29.72
CA TYR A 144 5.13 0.39 -28.39
C TYR A 144 6.61 0.45 -28.00
N ASP A 145 7.04 1.60 -27.48
CA ASP A 145 8.40 1.74 -26.98
C ASP A 145 8.65 0.82 -25.77
N GLY A 146 9.78 0.13 -25.75
CA GLY A 146 10.11 -0.82 -24.69
C GLY A 146 10.15 -0.22 -23.29
N LEU A 147 10.54 1.05 -23.17
CA LEU A 147 10.56 1.74 -21.88
C LEU A 147 9.14 1.94 -21.29
N HIS A 148 8.15 2.17 -22.12
CA HIS A 148 6.76 2.29 -21.69
C HIS A 148 6.17 0.96 -21.23
N LYS A 149 6.75 -0.19 -21.61
CA LYS A 149 6.28 -1.50 -21.15
C LYS A 149 6.41 -1.69 -19.66
N ILE A 150 7.41 -1.14 -19.01
CA ILE A 150 7.56 -1.20 -17.55
C ILE A 150 6.44 -0.45 -16.87
N GLU A 151 6.07 0.74 -17.36
CA GLU A 151 4.93 1.48 -16.86
C GLU A 151 3.61 0.73 -17.11
N LEU A 152 3.43 0.18 -18.32
CA LEU A 152 2.24 -0.59 -18.65
C LEU A 152 2.14 -1.87 -17.79
N TRP A 153 3.26 -2.54 -17.50
CA TRP A 153 3.31 -3.67 -16.58
C TRP A 153 2.83 -3.30 -15.17
N ASN A 154 3.17 -2.12 -14.69
CA ASN A 154 2.67 -1.61 -13.41
C ASN A 154 1.13 -1.51 -13.39
N TYR A 155 0.49 -1.07 -14.48
CA TYR A 155 -0.98 -1.08 -14.59
C TYR A 155 -1.54 -2.50 -14.69
N ILE A 156 -0.89 -3.40 -15.43
CA ILE A 156 -1.30 -4.80 -15.55
C ILE A 156 -1.32 -5.46 -14.16
N THR A 157 -0.26 -5.32 -13.36
CA THR A 157 -0.15 -5.95 -12.04
C THR A 157 -1.04 -5.33 -10.97
N ARG A 158 -1.63 -4.18 -11.24
CA ARG A 158 -2.69 -3.58 -10.41
C ARG A 158 -4.11 -3.97 -10.87
N THR A 159 -4.24 -4.51 -12.06
CA THR A 159 -5.53 -4.86 -12.66
C THR A 159 -5.81 -6.36 -12.61
N THR A 160 -4.79 -7.18 -12.77
CA THR A 160 -4.85 -8.65 -12.69
C THR A 160 -3.66 -9.21 -11.91
N THR A 161 -3.85 -10.37 -11.28
CA THR A 161 -2.74 -11.05 -10.60
C THR A 161 -1.73 -11.57 -11.63
N PRO A 162 -0.42 -11.40 -11.39
CA PRO A 162 0.61 -11.80 -12.36
C PRO A 162 0.80 -13.32 -12.48
N ASP A 163 0.35 -14.10 -11.51
CA ASP A 163 0.50 -15.56 -11.42
C ASP A 163 -0.01 -16.31 -12.66
N LEU A 164 -1.17 -15.92 -13.20
CA LEU A 164 -1.72 -16.46 -14.45
C LEU A 164 -0.77 -16.22 -15.64
N LEU A 165 -0.26 -15.00 -15.76
CA LEU A 165 0.63 -14.62 -16.87
C LEU A 165 2.00 -15.30 -16.74
N ILE A 166 2.49 -15.46 -15.52
CA ILE A 166 3.72 -16.20 -15.23
C ILE A 166 3.57 -17.65 -15.66
N ALA A 167 2.51 -18.34 -15.26
CA ALA A 167 2.24 -19.72 -15.65
C ALA A 167 2.18 -19.87 -17.18
N ALA A 168 1.46 -18.97 -17.86
CA ALA A 168 1.35 -18.96 -19.32
C ALA A 168 2.71 -18.72 -20.01
N ALA A 169 3.58 -17.89 -19.42
CA ALA A 169 4.94 -17.65 -19.95
C ALA A 169 5.78 -18.92 -19.93
N TYR A 170 5.76 -19.69 -18.84
CA TYR A 170 6.48 -20.97 -18.76
C TYR A 170 5.98 -21.97 -19.81
N ILE A 171 4.68 -22.05 -20.06
CA ILE A 171 4.11 -22.85 -21.15
C ILE A 171 4.62 -22.38 -22.51
N ASN A 172 4.64 -21.06 -22.75
CA ASN A 172 5.13 -20.49 -24.01
C ASN A 172 6.61 -20.81 -24.28
N PHE A 173 7.42 -20.96 -23.23
CA PHE A 173 8.83 -21.34 -23.31
C PHE A 173 9.05 -22.87 -23.46
N GLY A 174 7.97 -23.65 -23.50
CA GLY A 174 8.07 -25.10 -23.68
C GLY A 174 8.44 -25.87 -22.42
N VAL A 175 8.30 -25.26 -21.25
CA VAL A 175 8.49 -25.96 -19.98
C VAL A 175 7.41 -27.03 -19.84
N THR A 176 7.82 -28.24 -19.49
CA THR A 176 6.92 -29.38 -19.34
C THR A 176 6.82 -29.87 -17.91
N ASP A 177 7.81 -29.60 -17.07
CA ASP A 177 7.90 -30.08 -15.70
C ASP A 177 7.52 -28.94 -14.71
N PRO A 178 6.47 -29.12 -13.88
CA PRO A 178 6.10 -28.14 -12.86
C PRO A 178 7.19 -27.94 -11.79
N GLU A 179 8.15 -28.84 -11.63
CA GLU A 179 9.28 -28.66 -10.71
C GLU A 179 10.15 -27.43 -11.07
N MET A 180 10.15 -27.02 -12.33
CA MET A 180 10.83 -25.81 -12.76
C MET A 180 10.18 -24.50 -12.26
N LEU A 181 8.95 -24.59 -11.75
CA LEU A 181 8.20 -23.44 -11.22
C LEU A 181 8.43 -23.20 -9.71
N VAL A 182 9.16 -24.08 -9.09
CA VAL A 182 9.29 -24.18 -7.64
C VAL A 182 9.78 -22.91 -6.94
N ASN A 183 10.63 -22.12 -7.54
CA ASN A 183 11.18 -20.90 -6.95
C ASN A 183 10.69 -19.64 -7.65
N VAL A 184 9.60 -19.71 -8.38
CA VAL A 184 9.07 -18.56 -9.12
C VAL A 184 8.43 -17.56 -8.17
N PRO A 185 8.85 -16.31 -8.18
CA PRO A 185 8.27 -15.27 -7.32
C PRO A 185 6.87 -14.88 -7.80
N ASN A 186 6.02 -14.41 -6.87
CA ASN A 186 4.72 -13.84 -7.20
C ASN A 186 4.83 -12.49 -7.92
N LEU A 187 5.90 -11.73 -7.62
CA LEU A 187 6.24 -10.50 -8.33
C LEU A 187 7.51 -10.73 -9.16
N LEU A 188 7.44 -10.40 -10.45
CA LEU A 188 8.58 -10.52 -11.34
C LEU A 188 9.55 -9.36 -11.15
N SER A 189 10.85 -9.65 -11.28
CA SER A 189 11.87 -8.61 -11.30
C SER A 189 11.75 -7.74 -12.56
N LEU A 190 11.81 -6.43 -12.35
CA LEU A 190 11.82 -5.42 -13.40
C LEU A 190 13.24 -5.07 -13.85
N SER A 191 14.26 -5.32 -13.02
CA SER A 191 15.63 -4.89 -13.23
C SER A 191 16.26 -5.52 -14.49
N ASP A 192 17.00 -4.73 -15.26
CA ASP A 192 17.92 -5.26 -16.27
C ASP A 192 19.23 -5.77 -15.65
N ILE A 193 20.12 -6.37 -16.45
CA ILE A 193 21.38 -6.96 -15.94
C ILE A 193 22.25 -5.92 -15.20
N PRO A 194 22.49 -4.70 -15.73
CA PRO A 194 23.29 -3.70 -15.03
C PRO A 194 22.68 -3.29 -13.69
N LEU A 195 21.38 -3.03 -13.65
CA LEU A 195 20.68 -2.68 -12.41
C LEU A 195 20.67 -3.84 -11.42
N ASN A 196 20.39 -5.07 -11.88
CA ASN A 196 20.39 -6.25 -11.03
C ASN A 196 21.77 -6.50 -10.38
N ASN A 197 22.86 -6.30 -11.13
CA ASN A 197 24.20 -6.43 -10.57
C ASN A 197 24.49 -5.39 -9.49
N LEU A 198 23.92 -4.20 -9.61
CA LEU A 198 24.00 -3.16 -8.58
C LEU A 198 23.18 -3.55 -7.35
N LEU A 199 21.95 -4.03 -7.52
CA LEU A 199 21.05 -4.41 -6.42
C LEU A 199 21.61 -5.62 -5.61
N LYS A 200 22.37 -6.52 -6.23
CA LYS A 200 23.08 -7.61 -5.55
C LYS A 200 24.07 -7.14 -4.49
N ASN A 201 24.52 -5.89 -4.51
CA ASN A 201 25.32 -5.30 -3.44
C ASN A 201 24.52 -5.11 -2.16
N GLY A 202 23.22 -5.32 -2.20
CA GLY A 202 22.26 -5.27 -1.08
C GLY A 202 21.45 -4.00 -1.05
N VAL A 203 20.16 -4.15 -0.81
CA VAL A 203 19.19 -3.07 -0.65
C VAL A 203 18.67 -3.01 0.78
N ALA A 204 18.10 -1.87 1.15
CA ALA A 204 17.42 -1.67 2.42
C ALA A 204 15.95 -1.31 2.16
N GLU A 205 15.06 -1.92 2.93
CA GLU A 205 13.66 -1.52 3.06
C GLU A 205 13.48 -0.94 4.47
N THR A 206 13.22 0.36 4.55
CA THR A 206 13.15 1.09 5.83
C THR A 206 11.76 1.68 6.12
N HIS A 207 10.78 1.42 5.24
CA HIS A 207 9.45 2.00 5.34
C HIS A 207 8.31 0.99 5.11
N LEU A 208 8.52 -0.29 5.37
CA LEU A 208 7.49 -1.31 5.17
C LEU A 208 6.46 -1.31 6.31
N HIS A 209 5.19 -1.08 6.01
CA HIS A 209 4.10 -1.33 6.96
C HIS A 209 3.84 -2.82 7.08
N MET A 210 4.08 -3.39 8.28
CA MET A 210 4.06 -4.85 8.52
C MET A 210 2.78 -5.53 8.05
N ASN A 211 1.62 -4.97 8.35
CA ASN A 211 0.35 -5.59 7.97
C ASN A 211 0.09 -5.57 6.46
N ALA A 212 0.70 -4.66 5.73
CA ALA A 212 0.57 -4.52 4.28
C ALA A 212 1.73 -5.15 3.49
N GLY A 213 2.69 -5.77 4.15
CA GLY A 213 3.79 -6.49 3.53
C GLY A 213 3.41 -7.83 2.89
N LEU A 214 2.15 -8.23 2.94
CA LEU A 214 1.62 -9.48 2.42
C LEU A 214 1.58 -9.51 0.89
N SER A 215 1.65 -10.73 0.34
CA SER A 215 1.31 -10.95 -1.07
C SER A 215 -0.18 -11.22 -1.25
N TYR A 216 -0.74 -10.84 -2.41
CA TYR A 216 -2.12 -11.20 -2.71
C TYR A 216 -2.32 -12.72 -2.83
N SER A 217 -1.31 -13.46 -3.24
CA SER A 217 -1.38 -14.93 -3.28
C SER A 217 -1.71 -15.53 -1.92
N TYR A 218 -1.12 -15.00 -0.85
CA TYR A 218 -1.46 -15.41 0.52
C TYR A 218 -2.90 -15.04 0.88
N VAL A 219 -3.33 -13.83 0.55
CA VAL A 219 -4.70 -13.36 0.79
C VAL A 219 -5.71 -14.25 0.08
N TRP A 220 -5.49 -14.53 -1.19
CA TRP A 220 -6.37 -15.37 -2.00
C TRP A 220 -6.46 -16.80 -1.47
N LYS A 221 -5.32 -17.35 -1.06
CA LYS A 221 -5.26 -18.65 -0.37
C LYS A 221 -6.17 -18.66 0.86
N CYS A 222 -6.06 -17.67 1.74
CA CYS A 222 -6.93 -17.54 2.92
C CYS A 222 -8.41 -17.40 2.52
N CYS A 223 -8.72 -16.67 1.46
CA CYS A 223 -10.09 -16.52 0.97
C CYS A 223 -10.68 -17.81 0.40
N THR A 224 -9.86 -18.67 -0.22
CA THR A 224 -10.28 -19.92 -0.85
C THR A 224 -10.03 -21.16 0.04
N GLU A 225 -9.56 -20.99 1.26
CA GLU A 225 -9.37 -22.08 2.21
C GLU A 225 -10.70 -22.83 2.50
N LEU A 226 -10.68 -24.15 2.40
CA LEU A 226 -11.89 -24.97 2.45
C LEU A 226 -12.57 -24.97 3.83
N PHE A 227 -11.81 -24.71 4.89
CA PHE A 227 -12.24 -24.95 6.26
C PHE A 227 -12.99 -23.79 6.91
N ASP A 228 -12.85 -22.57 6.38
CA ASP A 228 -13.63 -21.42 6.86
C ASP A 228 -14.61 -20.93 5.80
N CYS A 229 -15.83 -21.48 5.86
CA CYS A 229 -16.93 -21.06 4.98
C CYS A 229 -17.83 -19.99 5.61
N LYS A 230 -17.52 -19.51 6.84
CA LYS A 230 -18.26 -18.42 7.47
C LYS A 230 -18.00 -17.12 6.70
N GLY A 231 -19.08 -16.49 6.28
CA GLY A 231 -19.01 -15.18 5.62
C GLY A 231 -18.64 -15.19 4.13
N LYS A 232 -18.21 -16.32 3.56
CA LYS A 232 -17.90 -16.40 2.12
C LYS A 232 -19.13 -16.14 1.25
N THR A 233 -18.93 -15.39 0.18
CA THR A 233 -19.93 -15.23 -0.89
C THR A 233 -20.09 -16.52 -1.68
N SER A 234 -21.16 -16.63 -2.47
CA SER A 234 -21.35 -17.78 -3.39
C SER A 234 -20.24 -17.85 -4.42
N ASP A 235 -19.73 -16.71 -4.87
CA ASP A 235 -18.64 -16.60 -5.85
C ASP A 235 -17.31 -17.12 -5.29
N LEU A 236 -16.99 -16.78 -4.04
CA LEU A 236 -15.81 -17.33 -3.35
C LEU A 236 -15.93 -18.84 -3.11
N LEU A 237 -17.12 -19.34 -2.80
CA LEU A 237 -17.35 -20.79 -2.68
C LEU A 237 -17.20 -21.47 -4.04
N PHE A 238 -17.72 -20.88 -5.11
CA PHE A 238 -17.47 -21.39 -6.47
C PHE A 238 -15.96 -21.45 -6.76
N CYS A 239 -15.22 -20.38 -6.48
CA CYS A 239 -13.77 -20.35 -6.70
C CYS A 239 -13.06 -21.44 -5.89
N THR A 240 -13.46 -21.64 -4.63
CA THR A 240 -12.90 -22.69 -3.75
C THR A 240 -13.12 -24.08 -4.35
N PHE A 241 -14.33 -24.41 -4.77
CA PHE A 241 -14.66 -25.73 -5.30
C PHE A 241 -14.14 -25.94 -6.72
N PHE A 242 -14.18 -24.93 -7.59
CA PHE A 242 -13.59 -25.03 -8.93
C PHE A 242 -12.10 -25.32 -8.87
N ARG A 243 -11.37 -24.56 -8.05
CA ARG A 243 -9.93 -24.76 -7.84
C ARG A 243 -9.63 -26.19 -7.39
N LEU A 244 -10.41 -26.70 -6.46
CA LEU A 244 -10.25 -28.05 -5.92
C LEU A 244 -10.63 -29.14 -6.92
N TYR A 245 -11.83 -29.07 -7.52
CA TYR A 245 -12.30 -30.10 -8.45
C TYR A 245 -11.48 -30.15 -9.74
N SER A 246 -11.04 -29.03 -10.27
CA SER A 246 -10.15 -29.00 -11.44
C SER A 246 -8.78 -29.60 -11.14
N ALA A 247 -8.23 -29.38 -9.94
CA ALA A 247 -6.99 -30.03 -9.51
C ALA A 247 -7.17 -31.54 -9.34
N MET A 248 -8.27 -32.01 -8.73
CA MET A 248 -8.62 -33.43 -8.63
C MET A 248 -8.84 -34.08 -10.00
N TYR A 249 -9.43 -33.35 -10.94
CA TYR A 249 -9.62 -33.81 -12.32
C TYR A 249 -8.28 -34.05 -13.03
N MET A 250 -7.39 -33.11 -12.96
CA MET A 250 -6.04 -33.23 -13.55
C MET A 250 -5.22 -34.34 -12.89
N ASP A 251 -5.30 -34.48 -11.57
CA ASP A 251 -4.59 -35.53 -10.83
C ASP A 251 -5.11 -36.94 -11.14
N SER A 252 -6.43 -37.08 -11.41
CA SER A 252 -7.06 -38.37 -11.72
C SER A 252 -6.60 -39.01 -13.03
N GLY A 253 -6.00 -38.24 -13.93
CA GLY A 253 -5.65 -38.68 -15.29
C GLY A 253 -6.85 -39.13 -16.12
N SER A 254 -8.07 -38.67 -15.77
CA SER A 254 -9.32 -39.07 -16.46
C SER A 254 -9.30 -38.58 -17.91
N ASN A 255 -9.71 -39.46 -18.81
CA ASN A 255 -9.94 -39.20 -20.22
C ASN A 255 -11.36 -38.69 -20.51
N SER A 256 -12.27 -38.64 -19.52
CA SER A 256 -13.61 -38.07 -19.64
C SER A 256 -13.56 -36.57 -19.56
N GLY A 257 -14.55 -35.88 -20.12
CA GLY A 257 -14.69 -34.44 -19.96
C GLY A 257 -14.87 -34.02 -18.47
N PHE A 258 -14.58 -32.78 -18.17
CA PHE A 258 -14.66 -32.23 -16.80
C PHE A 258 -16.07 -32.37 -16.20
N THR A 259 -17.11 -32.11 -17.02
CA THR A 259 -18.51 -32.29 -16.60
C THR A 259 -18.81 -33.73 -16.22
N ASP A 260 -18.38 -34.71 -17.05
CA ASP A 260 -18.59 -36.11 -16.76
C ASP A 260 -17.86 -36.55 -15.47
N PHE A 261 -16.65 -36.05 -15.26
CA PHE A 261 -15.88 -36.25 -14.04
C PHE A 261 -16.62 -35.75 -12.79
N ILE A 262 -17.24 -34.57 -12.86
CA ILE A 262 -18.05 -34.00 -11.76
C ILE A 262 -19.32 -34.82 -11.57
N CYS A 263 -20.05 -35.15 -12.65
CA CYS A 263 -21.29 -35.90 -12.57
C CYS A 263 -21.09 -37.31 -11.98
N ALA A 264 -19.97 -37.97 -12.27
CA ALA A 264 -19.64 -39.28 -11.70
C ALA A 264 -19.48 -39.27 -10.17
N ARG A 265 -19.16 -38.09 -9.59
CA ARG A 265 -19.02 -37.90 -8.14
C ARG A 265 -20.27 -37.40 -7.44
N ALA A 266 -21.29 -37.01 -8.21
CA ALA A 266 -22.48 -36.34 -7.66
C ALA A 266 -23.26 -37.19 -6.67
N ALA A 267 -23.16 -38.52 -6.76
CA ALA A 267 -23.83 -39.47 -5.85
C ALA A 267 -23.21 -39.47 -4.44
N ASP A 268 -21.89 -39.22 -4.36
CA ASP A 268 -21.12 -39.35 -3.11
C ASP A 268 -20.68 -38.00 -2.51
N ASP A 269 -20.75 -36.92 -3.27
CA ASP A 269 -20.27 -35.59 -2.85
C ASP A 269 -21.46 -34.64 -2.61
N PRO A 270 -21.71 -34.26 -1.34
CA PRO A 270 -22.86 -33.43 -0.97
C PRO A 270 -22.75 -31.98 -1.44
N VAL A 271 -21.60 -31.52 -1.94
CA VAL A 271 -21.35 -30.16 -2.39
C VAL A 271 -21.62 -30.01 -3.90
N ILE A 272 -21.48 -31.05 -4.67
CA ILE A 272 -21.67 -31.06 -6.13
C ILE A 272 -23.04 -30.51 -6.56
N PRO A 273 -24.17 -30.82 -5.89
CA PRO A 273 -25.46 -30.22 -6.26
C PRO A 273 -25.46 -28.68 -6.18
N PHE A 274 -24.79 -28.09 -5.20
CA PHE A 274 -24.60 -26.66 -5.14
C PHE A 274 -23.69 -26.17 -6.29
N TYR A 275 -22.55 -26.84 -6.48
CA TYR A 275 -21.58 -26.47 -7.51
C TYR A 275 -22.21 -26.48 -8.92
N MET A 276 -22.89 -27.54 -9.28
CA MET A 276 -23.60 -27.66 -10.56
C MET A 276 -24.71 -26.60 -10.73
N LYS A 277 -25.47 -26.35 -9.66
CA LYS A 277 -26.49 -25.31 -9.69
C LYS A 277 -25.89 -23.91 -9.80
N TYR A 278 -24.78 -23.61 -9.15
CA TYR A 278 -24.10 -22.33 -9.25
C TYR A 278 -23.62 -22.05 -10.66
N ILE A 279 -23.09 -23.05 -11.37
CA ILE A 279 -22.63 -22.90 -12.76
C ILE A 279 -23.78 -22.50 -13.70
N SER A 280 -24.98 -23.08 -13.49
CA SER A 280 -26.17 -22.75 -14.30
C SER A 280 -26.89 -21.48 -13.82
N GLU A 281 -26.88 -21.23 -12.49
CA GLU A 281 -27.54 -20.10 -11.86
C GLU A 281 -26.60 -19.45 -10.81
N PRO A 282 -25.80 -18.41 -11.14
CA PRO A 282 -24.84 -17.80 -10.19
C PRO A 282 -25.45 -17.24 -8.90
N THR A 283 -26.78 -17.17 -8.79
CA THR A 283 -27.49 -16.76 -7.58
C THR A 283 -27.88 -17.93 -6.66
N ALA A 284 -27.37 -19.15 -6.93
CA ALA A 284 -27.68 -20.32 -6.16
C ALA A 284 -27.41 -20.17 -4.66
N LYS A 285 -28.28 -20.73 -3.82
CA LYS A 285 -28.11 -20.74 -2.36
C LYS A 285 -26.84 -21.49 -1.98
N LYS A 286 -26.13 -20.97 -0.98
CA LYS A 286 -24.93 -21.60 -0.42
C LYS A 286 -25.21 -23.00 0.11
N PRO A 287 -24.24 -23.94 0.08
CA PRO A 287 -24.40 -25.26 0.70
C PRO A 287 -24.57 -25.13 2.21
N ALA A 288 -25.28 -26.07 2.82
CA ALA A 288 -25.44 -26.08 4.26
C ALA A 288 -24.09 -26.42 4.95
N LYS A 289 -23.86 -25.88 6.15
CA LYS A 289 -22.63 -26.14 6.92
C LYS A 289 -22.38 -27.64 7.14
N LYS A 290 -23.42 -28.43 7.35
CA LYS A 290 -23.33 -29.88 7.48
C LYS A 290 -22.77 -30.55 6.23
N ASP A 291 -23.15 -30.08 5.03
CA ASP A 291 -22.72 -30.64 3.76
C ASP A 291 -21.24 -30.33 3.52
N ILE A 292 -20.79 -29.13 3.87
CA ILE A 292 -19.38 -28.73 3.82
C ILE A 292 -18.54 -29.57 4.80
N ASN A 293 -19.02 -29.77 6.03
CA ASN A 293 -18.31 -30.60 7.01
C ASN A 293 -18.22 -32.07 6.54
N SER A 294 -19.31 -32.63 5.97
CA SER A 294 -19.30 -33.97 5.42
C SER A 294 -18.33 -34.12 4.23
N PHE A 295 -18.28 -33.11 3.36
CA PHE A 295 -17.29 -33.06 2.29
C PHE A 295 -15.86 -32.99 2.82
N LYS A 296 -15.60 -32.11 3.80
CA LYS A 296 -14.30 -31.98 4.47
C LYS A 296 -13.81 -33.31 5.07
N GLU A 297 -14.66 -33.99 5.82
CA GLU A 297 -14.28 -35.26 6.43
C GLU A 297 -13.90 -36.34 5.38
N ARG A 298 -14.67 -36.43 4.28
CA ARG A 298 -14.36 -37.37 3.19
C ARG A 298 -13.08 -37.00 2.47
N TYR A 299 -12.92 -35.68 2.18
CA TYR A 299 -11.75 -35.16 1.51
C TYR A 299 -10.46 -35.45 2.30
N LEU A 300 -10.45 -35.20 3.61
CA LEU A 300 -9.30 -35.50 4.48
C LEU A 300 -9.02 -36.98 4.64
N ARG A 301 -10.01 -37.89 4.47
CA ARG A 301 -9.78 -39.35 4.41
C ARG A 301 -9.08 -39.76 3.12
N THR A 302 -9.40 -39.12 2.02
CA THR A 302 -8.82 -39.42 0.70
C THR A 302 -7.44 -38.77 0.54
N TYR A 303 -7.28 -37.55 1.05
CA TYR A 303 -6.06 -36.77 0.98
C TYR A 303 -5.67 -36.39 2.42
N PRO A 304 -4.96 -37.25 3.17
CA PRO A 304 -4.54 -36.91 4.54
C PRO A 304 -3.63 -35.70 4.51
N ALA A 305 -3.96 -34.70 5.32
CA ALA A 305 -3.17 -33.45 5.45
C ALA A 305 -1.73 -33.83 5.77
N SER A 306 -0.80 -33.35 4.98
CA SER A 306 0.62 -33.43 5.30
C SER A 306 0.92 -32.48 6.45
N ALA A 307 1.91 -32.79 7.27
CA ALA A 307 2.38 -31.92 8.36
C ALA A 307 3.16 -30.69 7.85
N SER A 308 2.93 -30.28 6.60
CA SER A 308 3.60 -29.15 5.98
C SER A 308 3.21 -27.84 6.66
N PRO A 309 4.15 -26.93 6.93
CA PRO A 309 3.85 -25.59 7.41
C PRO A 309 3.11 -24.70 6.39
N VAL A 310 3.05 -25.11 5.13
CA VAL A 310 2.32 -24.41 4.07
C VAL A 310 0.89 -24.93 4.06
N ASP A 311 -0.03 -24.23 4.68
CA ASP A 311 -1.45 -24.62 4.78
C ASP A 311 -2.23 -24.40 3.47
N ASP A 312 -1.67 -24.76 2.34
CA ASP A 312 -2.42 -24.83 1.10
C ASP A 312 -2.94 -26.26 0.87
N LEU A 313 -4.20 -26.46 1.17
CA LEU A 313 -4.85 -27.76 1.05
C LEU A 313 -4.72 -28.35 -0.36
N LEU A 314 -4.68 -27.52 -1.39
CA LEU A 314 -4.51 -27.94 -2.77
C LEU A 314 -3.13 -28.54 -3.03
N LEU A 315 -2.06 -27.83 -2.61
CA LEU A 315 -0.69 -28.33 -2.75
C LEU A 315 -0.42 -29.50 -1.82
N ASP A 316 -0.85 -29.40 -0.57
CA ASP A 316 -0.56 -30.41 0.44
C ASP A 316 -1.25 -31.76 0.15
N THR A 317 -2.42 -31.72 -0.48
CA THR A 317 -3.20 -32.97 -0.71
C THR A 317 -3.06 -33.55 -2.12
N ILE A 318 -2.90 -32.71 -3.13
CA ILE A 318 -2.86 -33.14 -4.53
C ILE A 318 -1.45 -33.04 -5.10
N TYR A 319 -0.70 -32.01 -4.76
CA TYR A 319 0.64 -31.75 -5.27
C TYR A 319 1.69 -31.67 -4.15
N TYR A 320 1.55 -32.48 -3.09
CA TYR A 320 2.39 -32.41 -1.89
C TYR A 320 3.91 -32.45 -2.16
N LYS A 321 4.32 -33.07 -3.28
CA LYS A 321 5.72 -33.09 -3.72
C LYS A 321 6.29 -31.69 -4.02
N TYR A 322 5.43 -30.68 -4.24
CA TYR A 322 5.80 -29.29 -4.51
C TYR A 322 5.63 -28.41 -3.28
N SER A 323 4.94 -28.84 -2.23
CA SER A 323 4.55 -28.07 -1.05
C SER A 323 5.75 -27.57 -0.22
N ASN A 324 6.85 -28.27 -0.25
CA ASN A 324 8.04 -27.94 0.55
C ASN A 324 8.93 -26.86 -0.04
N GLN A 325 8.53 -26.21 -1.13
CA GLN A 325 9.45 -25.44 -1.95
C GLN A 325 9.09 -23.95 -2.09
N GLY A 326 8.13 -23.42 -1.30
CA GLY A 326 7.87 -21.98 -1.20
C GLY A 326 7.24 -21.34 -2.44
N THR A 327 6.74 -22.11 -3.40
CA THR A 327 6.12 -21.61 -4.61
C THR A 327 4.65 -21.31 -4.40
N SER A 328 4.12 -20.31 -5.11
CA SER A 328 2.68 -20.09 -5.14
C SER A 328 1.94 -21.28 -5.72
N SER A 329 1.03 -21.86 -4.95
CA SER A 329 0.13 -22.94 -5.40
C SER A 329 -0.66 -22.56 -6.64
N GLU A 330 -1.00 -21.30 -6.79
CA GLU A 330 -1.73 -20.77 -7.95
C GLU A 330 -0.92 -20.86 -9.23
N ILE A 331 0.37 -20.52 -9.21
CA ILE A 331 1.23 -20.58 -10.41
C ILE A 331 1.31 -22.01 -10.93
N ILE A 332 1.51 -23.00 -10.03
CA ILE A 332 1.59 -24.41 -10.40
C ILE A 332 0.25 -24.91 -10.93
N TRP A 333 -0.85 -24.57 -10.24
CA TRP A 333 -2.18 -24.97 -10.67
C TRP A 333 -2.56 -24.35 -12.02
N TYR A 334 -2.31 -23.07 -12.25
CA TYR A 334 -2.51 -22.45 -13.55
C TYR A 334 -1.66 -23.09 -14.65
N PHE A 335 -0.40 -23.39 -14.35
CA PHE A 335 0.47 -24.05 -15.31
C PHE A 335 -0.09 -25.39 -15.76
N LEU A 336 -0.51 -26.24 -14.80
CA LEU A 336 -1.08 -27.55 -15.09
C LEU A 336 -2.40 -27.44 -15.85
N LEU A 337 -3.26 -26.51 -15.47
CA LEU A 337 -4.55 -26.26 -16.12
C LEU A 337 -4.39 -25.75 -17.56
N ILE A 338 -3.52 -24.75 -17.78
CA ILE A 338 -3.23 -24.24 -19.12
C ILE A 338 -2.58 -25.32 -19.99
N LYS A 339 -1.67 -26.12 -19.43
CA LYS A 339 -1.06 -27.26 -20.11
C LYS A 339 -2.10 -28.28 -20.54
N HIS A 340 -3.01 -28.67 -19.62
CA HIS A 340 -4.11 -29.58 -19.91
C HIS A 340 -5.04 -29.05 -21.01
N LEU A 341 -5.52 -27.81 -20.87
CA LEU A 341 -6.40 -27.18 -21.87
C LEU A 341 -5.73 -26.98 -23.23
N THR A 342 -4.40 -26.85 -23.26
CA THR A 342 -3.66 -26.77 -24.53
C THR A 342 -3.57 -28.13 -25.23
N ALA A 343 -3.44 -29.21 -24.47
CA ALA A 343 -3.35 -30.57 -25.00
C ALA A 343 -4.72 -31.18 -25.26
N HIS A 344 -5.67 -30.95 -24.40
CA HIS A 344 -7.02 -31.52 -24.40
C HIS A 344 -8.03 -30.42 -24.09
N TYR A 345 -8.47 -29.71 -25.13
CA TYR A 345 -9.41 -28.61 -24.95
C TYR A 345 -10.78 -29.13 -24.47
N ASP A 346 -11.21 -28.64 -23.30
CA ASP A 346 -12.54 -28.87 -22.73
C ASP A 346 -13.25 -27.52 -22.58
N ARG A 347 -14.36 -27.38 -23.31
CA ARG A 347 -15.12 -26.10 -23.37
C ARG A 347 -15.66 -25.69 -22.00
N GLU A 348 -16.23 -26.65 -21.27
CA GLU A 348 -16.85 -26.35 -19.98
C GLU A 348 -15.81 -26.05 -18.90
N LEU A 349 -14.70 -26.78 -18.88
CA LEU A 349 -13.56 -26.48 -18.01
C LEU A 349 -13.01 -25.07 -18.28
N MET A 350 -12.86 -24.71 -19.57
CA MET A 350 -12.38 -23.38 -19.96
C MET A 350 -13.36 -22.28 -19.56
N ARG A 351 -14.66 -22.49 -19.72
CA ARG A 351 -15.72 -21.54 -19.33
C ARG A 351 -15.65 -21.25 -17.82
N GLN A 352 -15.55 -22.29 -17.01
CA GLN A 352 -15.45 -22.16 -15.55
C GLN A 352 -14.11 -21.57 -15.12
N PHE A 353 -13.04 -21.88 -15.84
CA PHE A 353 -11.73 -21.27 -15.62
C PHE A 353 -11.76 -19.76 -15.84
N MET A 354 -12.40 -19.28 -16.91
CA MET A 354 -12.56 -17.87 -17.16
C MET A 354 -13.42 -17.18 -16.09
N MET A 355 -14.48 -17.85 -15.62
CA MET A 355 -15.27 -17.38 -14.47
C MET A 355 -14.42 -17.20 -13.22
N TYR A 356 -13.60 -18.20 -12.91
CA TYR A 356 -12.67 -18.16 -11.77
C TYR A 356 -11.68 -17.00 -11.87
N ILE A 357 -11.04 -16.81 -13.04
CA ILE A 357 -10.10 -15.71 -13.27
C ILE A 357 -10.78 -14.35 -13.04
N ARG A 358 -11.98 -14.16 -13.58
CA ARG A 358 -12.74 -12.91 -13.46
C ARG A 358 -13.11 -12.61 -12.00
N PHE A 359 -13.61 -13.56 -11.25
CA PHE A 359 -13.93 -13.40 -9.83
C PHE A 359 -12.68 -13.14 -9.00
N LYS A 360 -11.59 -13.87 -9.24
CA LYS A 360 -10.32 -13.62 -8.56
C LYS A 360 -9.82 -12.21 -8.82
N ASN A 361 -9.86 -11.75 -10.06
CA ASN A 361 -9.40 -10.41 -10.43
C ASN A 361 -10.35 -9.31 -9.93
N GLU A 362 -11.65 -9.52 -9.85
CA GLU A 362 -12.58 -8.60 -9.19
C GLU A 362 -12.24 -8.46 -7.71
N TYR A 363 -12.04 -9.59 -7.01
CA TYR A 363 -11.65 -9.60 -5.61
C TYR A 363 -10.28 -8.98 -5.37
N PHE A 364 -9.34 -9.17 -6.28
CA PHE A 364 -8.03 -8.54 -6.27
C PHE A 364 -8.12 -7.02 -6.40
N ARG A 365 -8.93 -6.53 -7.33
CA ARG A 365 -9.11 -5.09 -7.56
C ARG A 365 -9.70 -4.35 -6.37
N ASP A 366 -10.49 -5.02 -5.53
CA ASP A 366 -11.02 -4.44 -4.28
C ASP A 366 -9.94 -4.27 -3.19
N LYS A 367 -8.79 -4.91 -3.35
CA LYS A 367 -7.68 -4.91 -2.39
C LYS A 367 -6.51 -4.03 -2.82
N ILE A 368 -6.45 -3.68 -4.09
CA ILE A 368 -5.34 -2.95 -4.69
C ILE A 368 -5.81 -1.59 -5.17
N GLN A 369 -5.00 -0.58 -4.92
CA GLN A 369 -5.28 0.75 -5.41
C GLN A 369 -5.01 0.86 -6.91
N GLN A 370 -6.09 0.90 -7.69
CA GLN A 370 -6.03 0.95 -9.15
C GLN A 370 -5.96 2.37 -9.69
N ASN A 371 -6.79 3.25 -9.13
CA ASN A 371 -6.97 4.60 -9.60
C ASN A 371 -6.29 5.59 -8.65
N ARG A 372 -5.92 6.74 -9.18
CA ARG A 372 -5.58 7.88 -8.38
C ARG A 372 -6.80 8.31 -7.58
N ILE A 373 -6.71 8.19 -6.30
CA ILE A 373 -7.71 8.66 -5.36
C ILE A 373 -7.01 9.74 -4.55
N GLY A 374 -7.43 10.98 -4.71
CA GLY A 374 -6.84 12.08 -3.96
C GLY A 374 -7.02 11.85 -2.46
N GLY A 375 -5.90 11.84 -1.72
CA GLY A 375 -5.86 11.83 -0.28
C GLY A 375 -5.87 10.46 0.40
N LEU A 376 -5.46 10.49 1.65
CA LEU A 376 -5.34 9.31 2.52
C LEU A 376 -6.69 8.77 3.00
N ASP A 377 -7.76 9.57 3.05
CA ASP A 377 -9.07 9.15 3.55
C ASP A 377 -9.65 7.96 2.77
N TYR A 378 -9.49 7.98 1.47
CA TYR A 378 -9.97 6.90 0.60
C TYR A 378 -9.02 5.71 0.59
N PHE A 379 -7.72 5.97 0.65
CA PHE A 379 -6.69 4.94 0.75
C PHE A 379 -6.90 4.05 1.98
N GLN A 380 -7.31 4.62 3.12
CA GLN A 380 -7.58 3.86 4.34
C GLN A 380 -8.62 2.75 4.14
N ASN A 381 -9.64 2.98 3.31
CA ASN A 381 -10.65 1.95 3.00
C ASN A 381 -10.04 0.77 2.23
N ILE A 382 -9.16 1.05 1.28
CA ILE A 382 -8.46 0.00 0.51
C ILE A 382 -7.48 -0.74 1.42
N TYR A 383 -6.69 -0.03 2.21
CA TYR A 383 -5.78 -0.62 3.19
C TYR A 383 -6.52 -1.54 4.18
N ASN A 384 -7.62 -1.09 4.75
CA ASN A 384 -8.45 -1.88 5.63
C ASN A 384 -9.03 -3.12 4.90
N SER A 385 -9.48 -2.98 3.66
CA SER A 385 -9.96 -4.10 2.84
C SER A 385 -8.84 -5.12 2.58
N ALA A 386 -7.62 -4.65 2.33
CA ALA A 386 -6.47 -5.49 2.05
C ALA A 386 -5.93 -6.23 3.29
N THR A 387 -6.09 -5.67 4.49
CA THR A 387 -5.47 -6.19 5.73
C THR A 387 -6.45 -6.84 6.71
N ASN A 388 -7.77 -6.67 6.54
CA ASN A 388 -8.79 -7.18 7.47
C ASN A 388 -8.86 -8.71 7.60
N PHE A 389 -8.32 -9.47 6.63
CA PHE A 389 -8.29 -10.94 6.72
C PHE A 389 -7.22 -11.47 7.70
N LEU A 390 -6.38 -10.59 8.25
CA LEU A 390 -5.50 -10.93 9.37
C LEU A 390 -6.26 -11.28 10.66
N TYR A 391 -7.59 -11.17 10.62
CA TYR A 391 -8.47 -11.52 11.72
C TYR A 391 -9.27 -12.77 11.38
N ASP A 392 -8.89 -13.92 11.95
CA ASP A 392 -9.71 -15.15 11.94
C ASP A 392 -10.30 -15.39 13.34
N PRO A 393 -11.63 -15.31 13.49
CA PRO A 393 -12.27 -15.49 14.79
C PRO A 393 -12.20 -16.95 15.30
N ASN A 394 -11.81 -17.93 14.46
CA ASN A 394 -11.75 -19.34 14.83
C ASN A 394 -10.35 -19.80 15.26
N LEU A 395 -9.33 -18.99 15.02
CA LEU A 395 -7.96 -19.28 15.45
C LEU A 395 -7.57 -18.35 16.61
N PRO A 396 -6.68 -18.80 17.50
CA PRO A 396 -6.07 -17.89 18.46
C PRO A 396 -5.44 -16.71 17.70
N PRO A 397 -5.71 -15.46 18.10
CA PRO A 397 -5.24 -14.27 17.35
C PRO A 397 -3.73 -14.27 17.07
N ASN A 398 -2.94 -14.92 17.95
CA ASN A 398 -1.49 -15.01 17.78
C ASN A 398 -1.08 -15.97 16.67
N ALA A 399 -1.80 -17.11 16.49
CA ALA A 399 -1.48 -18.08 15.45
C ALA A 399 -1.75 -17.54 14.04
N VAL A 400 -2.85 -16.82 13.85
CA VAL A 400 -3.18 -16.17 12.56
C VAL A 400 -2.11 -15.14 12.22
N ARG A 401 -1.73 -14.31 13.18
CA ARG A 401 -0.71 -13.27 12.96
C ARG A 401 0.66 -13.85 12.65
N GLU A 402 1.05 -14.90 13.34
CA GLU A 402 2.35 -15.54 13.10
C GLU A 402 2.45 -16.13 11.69
N LYS A 403 1.36 -16.77 11.19
CA LYS A 403 1.29 -17.24 9.80
C LYS A 403 1.39 -16.08 8.80
N ALA A 404 0.68 -14.99 9.04
CA ALA A 404 0.73 -13.80 8.20
C ALA A 404 2.12 -13.16 8.20
N TYR A 405 2.74 -13.00 9.36
CA TYR A 405 4.11 -12.45 9.48
C TYR A 405 5.13 -13.35 8.78
N TYR A 406 5.00 -14.67 8.90
CA TYR A 406 5.83 -15.62 8.16
C TYR A 406 5.73 -15.38 6.63
N SER A 407 4.50 -15.27 6.11
CA SER A 407 4.26 -15.01 4.69
C SER A 407 4.86 -13.67 4.22
N ILE A 408 4.85 -12.65 5.08
CA ILE A 408 5.49 -11.36 4.78
C ILE A 408 7.01 -11.54 4.61
N PHE A 409 7.67 -12.21 5.55
CA PHE A 409 9.10 -12.47 5.46
C PHE A 409 9.45 -13.33 4.24
N GLU A 410 8.63 -14.34 3.94
CA GLU A 410 8.82 -15.17 2.75
C GLU A 410 8.73 -14.34 1.46
N GLU A 411 7.78 -13.42 1.34
CA GLU A 411 7.63 -12.56 0.16
C GLU A 411 8.74 -11.50 0.05
N GLN A 412 9.01 -10.77 1.14
CA GLN A 412 9.95 -9.64 1.12
C GLN A 412 11.41 -10.07 1.03
N CYS A 413 11.79 -11.22 1.61
CA CYS A 413 13.18 -11.68 1.64
C CYS A 413 13.54 -12.63 0.48
N ARG A 414 12.61 -12.93 -0.43
CA ARG A 414 12.76 -13.96 -1.46
C ARG A 414 13.92 -13.72 -2.43
N THR A 415 14.18 -12.47 -2.81
CA THR A 415 15.21 -12.14 -3.81
C THR A 415 16.65 -12.34 -3.31
N GLY A 416 16.86 -12.36 -2.00
CA GLY A 416 18.17 -12.46 -1.36
C GLY A 416 19.02 -11.18 -1.45
N ASN A 417 18.54 -10.14 -2.13
CA ASN A 417 19.24 -8.86 -2.23
C ASN A 417 18.95 -7.93 -1.04
N LEU A 418 17.88 -8.18 -0.31
CA LEU A 418 17.51 -7.39 0.87
C LEU A 418 18.49 -7.67 2.02
N LYS A 419 19.18 -6.64 2.53
CA LYS A 419 20.11 -6.73 3.67
C LYS A 419 19.57 -6.14 4.96
N ILE A 420 18.65 -5.22 4.84
CA ILE A 420 18.05 -4.47 5.95
C ILE A 420 16.54 -4.45 5.72
N LEU A 421 15.80 -4.84 6.76
CA LEU A 421 14.34 -4.79 6.77
C LEU A 421 13.89 -4.12 8.06
N GLU A 422 13.38 -2.91 7.95
CA GLU A 422 12.68 -2.24 9.05
C GLU A 422 11.18 -2.29 8.78
N VAL A 423 10.44 -2.85 9.74
CA VAL A 423 8.99 -3.00 9.62
C VAL A 423 8.28 -2.06 10.58
N LYS A 424 7.34 -1.28 10.05
CA LYS A 424 6.51 -0.37 10.82
C LYS A 424 5.30 -1.11 11.38
N ILE A 425 5.08 -1.00 12.69
CA ILE A 425 4.03 -1.71 13.43
C ILE A 425 3.28 -0.78 14.36
N SER A 426 1.96 -0.89 14.42
CA SER A 426 1.17 -0.10 15.36
C SER A 426 1.24 -0.68 16.77
N PRO A 427 1.44 0.14 17.82
CA PRO A 427 1.29 -0.29 19.20
C PRO A 427 -0.11 -0.90 19.45
N LYS A 428 -0.20 -1.95 20.23
CA LYS A 428 -1.50 -2.53 20.64
C LYS A 428 -2.14 -1.72 21.77
N ILE A 429 -2.35 -0.44 21.51
CA ILE A 429 -3.09 0.46 22.37
C ILE A 429 -4.57 0.09 22.23
N MET A 430 -5.29 -0.13 23.31
CA MET A 430 -6.72 -0.47 23.21
C MET A 430 -7.50 0.72 22.66
N SER A 431 -8.16 0.50 21.53
CA SER A 431 -9.27 1.35 21.12
C SER A 431 -10.56 0.93 21.82
N SER A 432 -11.33 1.93 22.22
CA SER A 432 -12.79 1.86 22.34
C SER A 432 -13.45 0.88 23.33
N SER A 433 -13.13 0.89 24.59
CA SER A 433 -14.18 0.85 25.57
C SER A 433 -13.77 1.75 26.73
N HIS A 434 -14.52 2.81 26.92
CA HIS A 434 -14.31 3.87 27.92
C HIS A 434 -14.37 3.41 29.39
N THR A 435 -14.20 2.11 29.70
CA THR A 435 -14.54 1.57 31.03
C THR A 435 -13.38 0.99 31.82
N THR A 436 -12.17 0.79 31.21
CA THR A 436 -11.01 0.29 31.95
C THR A 436 -9.74 1.06 31.60
N MET A 437 -9.14 1.72 32.62
CA MET A 437 -7.85 2.37 32.47
C MET A 437 -6.79 1.33 32.06
N THR A 438 -6.19 1.47 30.88
CA THR A 438 -5.06 0.65 30.46
C THR A 438 -3.86 0.93 31.38
N THR A 439 -3.30 -0.11 31.98
CA THR A 439 -2.11 0.03 32.85
C THR A 439 -0.83 -0.14 32.06
N VAL A 440 0.27 0.35 32.62
CA VAL A 440 1.63 0.17 32.05
C VAL A 440 1.96 -1.33 31.91
N GLU A 441 1.58 -2.14 32.88
CA GLU A 441 1.82 -3.60 32.91
C GLU A 441 1.04 -4.32 31.79
N GLU A 442 -0.19 -3.92 31.54
CA GLU A 442 -0.99 -4.46 30.45
C GLU A 442 -0.37 -4.09 29.09
N MET A 443 0.07 -2.85 28.94
CA MET A 443 0.75 -2.36 27.75
C MET A 443 2.06 -3.15 27.50
N GLN A 444 2.85 -3.39 28.56
CA GLN A 444 4.07 -4.21 28.49
C GLN A 444 3.79 -5.63 27.98
N ARG A 445 2.74 -6.29 28.53
CA ARG A 445 2.36 -7.64 28.09
C ARG A 445 1.98 -7.69 26.63
N LYS A 446 1.19 -6.75 26.13
CA LYS A 446 0.75 -6.67 24.73
C LYS A 446 1.93 -6.39 23.80
N THR A 447 2.78 -5.45 24.17
CA THR A 447 3.98 -5.08 23.40
C THR A 447 4.95 -6.27 23.30
N LEU A 448 5.24 -6.94 24.44
CA LEU A 448 6.09 -8.14 24.43
C LEU A 448 5.49 -9.27 23.58
N ALA A 449 4.20 -9.53 23.69
CA ALA A 449 3.54 -10.56 22.88
C ALA A 449 3.61 -10.25 21.37
N GLN A 450 3.48 -8.99 20.99
CA GLN A 450 3.63 -8.55 19.60
C GLN A 450 5.07 -8.74 19.09
N ILE A 451 6.07 -8.32 19.86
CA ILE A 451 7.49 -8.51 19.53
C ILE A 451 7.79 -10.01 19.35
N LYS A 452 7.39 -10.84 20.32
CA LYS A 452 7.58 -12.30 20.25
C LYS A 452 6.95 -12.91 19.00
N SER A 453 5.73 -12.52 18.64
CA SER A 453 5.03 -13.04 17.47
C SER A 453 5.78 -12.72 16.17
N ILE A 454 6.34 -11.51 16.04
CA ILE A 454 7.10 -11.10 14.85
C ILE A 454 8.46 -11.81 14.80
N LEU A 455 9.23 -11.77 15.89
CA LEU A 455 10.55 -12.42 15.94
C LEU A 455 10.43 -13.95 15.80
N GLY A 456 9.37 -14.57 16.35
CA GLY A 456 9.09 -15.99 16.20
C GLY A 456 8.78 -16.37 14.75
N ALA A 457 7.98 -15.57 14.06
CA ALA A 457 7.71 -15.77 12.63
C ALA A 457 8.98 -15.64 11.78
N TYR A 458 9.84 -14.66 12.08
CA TYR A 458 11.10 -14.48 11.36
C TYR A 458 12.09 -15.62 11.64
N SER A 459 12.22 -16.04 12.90
CA SER A 459 13.03 -17.21 13.31
C SER A 459 12.59 -18.47 12.55
N ARG A 460 11.28 -18.74 12.48
CA ARG A 460 10.72 -19.85 11.72
C ARG A 460 11.06 -19.77 10.23
N TYR A 461 10.89 -18.58 9.61
CA TYR A 461 11.26 -18.36 8.23
C TYR A 461 12.75 -18.68 7.96
N ILE A 462 13.68 -18.15 8.77
CA ILE A 462 15.11 -18.42 8.64
C ILE A 462 15.39 -19.91 8.73
N ASN A 463 14.84 -20.59 9.75
CA ASN A 463 15.07 -22.03 9.96
C ASN A 463 14.54 -22.87 8.80
N ASP A 464 13.39 -22.51 8.22
CA ASP A 464 12.81 -23.24 7.10
C ASP A 464 13.61 -23.03 5.80
N VAL A 465 14.12 -21.83 5.55
CA VAL A 465 15.02 -21.56 4.41
C VAL A 465 16.35 -22.33 4.57
N ILE A 466 16.92 -22.37 5.77
CA ILE A 466 18.13 -23.15 6.06
C ILE A 466 17.91 -24.64 5.79
N LYS A 467 16.81 -25.20 6.25
CA LYS A 467 16.47 -26.63 6.02
C LYS A 467 16.30 -26.98 4.54
N ARG A 468 15.79 -26.05 3.74
CA ARG A 468 15.55 -26.24 2.28
C ARG A 468 16.81 -26.05 1.46
N SER A 469 17.84 -25.39 1.98
CA SER A 469 19.04 -25.04 1.21
C SER A 469 20.04 -26.18 1.15
N ALA A 470 20.59 -26.42 -0.05
CA ALA A 470 21.73 -27.33 -0.23
C ALA A 470 23.04 -26.76 0.32
N GLU A 471 23.17 -25.43 0.42
CA GLU A 471 24.36 -24.72 0.89
C GLU A 471 24.03 -23.70 1.99
N PRO A 472 23.60 -24.14 3.18
CA PRO A 472 23.16 -23.26 4.27
C PRO A 472 24.19 -22.19 4.66
N GLN A 473 25.48 -22.52 4.52
CA GLN A 473 26.61 -21.63 4.87
C GLN A 473 26.75 -20.39 3.98
N LYS A 474 26.12 -20.41 2.81
CA LYS A 474 26.12 -19.26 1.87
C LYS A 474 24.90 -18.34 2.03
N LEU A 475 23.95 -18.74 2.86
CA LEU A 475 22.74 -17.95 3.07
C LEU A 475 23.04 -16.68 3.89
N THR A 476 22.42 -15.60 3.48
CA THR A 476 22.36 -14.35 4.23
C THR A 476 20.90 -13.94 4.41
N PHE A 477 20.59 -13.36 5.55
CA PHE A 477 19.25 -12.89 5.87
C PHE A 477 19.30 -11.41 6.25
N PRO A 478 18.25 -10.64 5.95
CA PRO A 478 18.16 -9.24 6.33
C PRO A 478 18.28 -9.04 7.84
N LYS A 479 18.96 -7.98 8.26
CA LYS A 479 18.84 -7.49 9.63
C LYS A 479 17.44 -6.94 9.83
N LEU A 480 16.78 -7.33 10.93
CA LEU A 480 15.41 -6.94 11.22
C LEU A 480 15.33 -5.83 12.26
N GLY A 481 14.61 -4.76 11.97
CA GLY A 481 14.28 -3.69 12.90
C GLY A 481 12.77 -3.48 13.01
N LEU A 482 12.27 -3.20 14.21
CA LEU A 482 10.88 -2.85 14.47
C LEU A 482 10.77 -1.36 14.73
N VAL A 483 9.91 -0.67 13.99
CA VAL A 483 9.60 0.75 14.15
C VAL A 483 8.14 0.87 14.59
N TYR A 484 7.89 1.37 15.80
CA TYR A 484 6.54 1.57 16.27
C TYR A 484 5.94 2.85 15.69
N HIS A 485 4.86 2.75 14.94
CA HIS A 485 4.14 3.90 14.41
C HIS A 485 2.85 4.18 15.19
N PHE A 486 2.71 5.41 15.68
CA PHE A 486 1.49 5.92 16.28
C PHE A 486 0.47 6.25 15.19
N ILE A 487 -0.81 6.04 15.49
CA ILE A 487 -1.87 6.29 14.51
C ILE A 487 -2.34 7.74 14.62
N LYS A 488 -2.27 8.46 13.50
CA LYS A 488 -2.90 9.77 13.34
C LYS A 488 -4.39 9.55 13.13
N GLN A 489 -5.17 9.91 14.11
CA GLN A 489 -6.64 9.82 14.09
C GLN A 489 -7.24 10.98 14.84
N ASN A 490 -8.47 11.32 14.52
CA ASN A 490 -9.23 12.26 15.32
C ASN A 490 -9.52 11.67 16.69
N ASP A 491 -9.48 12.47 17.73
CA ASP A 491 -9.92 12.13 19.09
C ASP A 491 -11.47 12.27 19.19
N CYS A 492 -12.15 11.73 18.20
CA CYS A 492 -13.43 12.20 17.69
C CYS A 492 -14.67 11.87 18.52
N ASP A 493 -14.59 11.01 19.50
CA ASP A 493 -15.76 10.73 20.33
C ASP A 493 -16.03 11.84 21.37
N ASN A 494 -15.14 12.82 21.49
CA ASN A 494 -15.14 13.85 22.50
C ASN A 494 -15.52 15.25 22.03
N PHE A 495 -15.87 15.41 20.76
CA PHE A 495 -16.28 16.73 20.22
C PHE A 495 -17.67 17.23 20.64
N SER A 496 -18.33 16.54 21.54
CA SER A 496 -19.49 17.13 22.19
C SER A 496 -18.98 18.12 23.24
N GLY A 497 -19.39 19.36 23.13
CA GLY A 497 -19.10 20.36 24.16
C GLY A 497 -19.51 19.99 25.59
N TYR A 498 -20.11 18.82 25.79
CA TYR A 498 -20.38 18.21 27.10
C TYR A 498 -19.12 17.74 27.83
N ASN A 499 -18.02 17.54 27.11
CA ASN A 499 -16.75 17.08 27.68
C ASN A 499 -15.76 18.20 27.99
N CYS A 500 -16.20 19.45 28.01
CA CYS A 500 -15.36 20.58 28.41
C CYS A 500 -14.95 20.49 29.89
N ILE A 501 -13.71 20.81 30.20
CA ILE A 501 -13.15 20.81 31.57
C ILE A 501 -13.97 21.69 32.55
N MET A 502 -14.62 22.71 32.03
CA MET A 502 -15.50 23.57 32.82
C MET A 502 -16.79 22.90 33.24
N ASN A 503 -17.25 21.87 32.54
CA ASN A 503 -18.46 21.12 32.86
C ASN A 503 -18.22 20.00 33.86
N ASP A 504 -17.04 19.37 33.82
CA ASP A 504 -16.69 18.28 34.74
C ASP A 504 -15.18 18.25 35.02
N ARG A 505 -14.77 18.96 36.07
CA ARG A 505 -13.36 19.04 36.49
C ARG A 505 -12.80 17.72 37.00
N SER A 506 -13.63 16.70 37.23
CA SER A 506 -13.17 15.37 37.67
C SER A 506 -12.60 14.53 36.51
N LYS A 507 -12.86 14.94 35.28
CA LYS A 507 -12.43 14.27 34.05
C LYS A 507 -11.31 15.04 33.33
N GLU A 508 -10.23 15.38 34.03
CA GLU A 508 -9.16 16.25 33.55
C GLU A 508 -8.56 15.81 32.21
N TYR A 509 -8.52 14.50 31.90
CA TYR A 509 -7.92 13.98 30.68
C TYR A 509 -8.89 13.84 29.51
N ASP A 510 -10.16 13.55 29.78
CA ASP A 510 -11.16 13.27 28.73
C ASP A 510 -11.81 14.55 28.19
N CYS A 511 -11.45 15.68 28.73
CA CYS A 511 -12.06 16.99 28.46
C CYS A 511 -11.16 17.92 27.63
N VAL A 512 -10.04 17.43 27.10
CA VAL A 512 -9.07 18.23 26.38
C VAL A 512 -8.76 17.56 25.05
N ASP A 513 -8.78 18.34 23.97
CA ASP A 513 -8.57 17.84 22.62
C ASP A 513 -7.23 17.11 22.47
N TYR A 514 -7.26 15.91 21.87
CA TYR A 514 -6.12 15.00 21.69
C TYR A 514 -5.37 14.53 22.96
N MET A 515 -5.82 14.84 24.15
CA MET A 515 -5.13 14.43 25.39
C MET A 515 -5.23 12.93 25.65
N THR A 516 -6.29 12.26 25.25
CA THR A 516 -6.39 10.80 25.34
C THR A 516 -5.30 10.12 24.50
N ILE A 517 -5.12 10.56 23.27
CA ILE A 517 -4.06 10.04 22.37
C ILE A 517 -2.68 10.32 22.96
N ARG A 518 -2.41 11.55 23.41
CA ARG A 518 -1.12 11.92 24.04
C ARG A 518 -0.82 11.05 25.26
N ARG A 519 -1.78 10.86 26.16
CA ARG A 519 -1.66 10.02 27.37
C ARG A 519 -1.34 8.56 27.03
N LEU A 520 -2.09 7.98 26.08
CA LEU A 520 -1.88 6.59 25.66
C LEU A 520 -0.50 6.38 25.02
N ASN A 521 -0.05 7.32 24.22
CA ASN A 521 1.27 7.28 23.62
C ASN A 521 2.41 7.38 24.67
N ILE A 522 2.25 8.25 25.70
CA ILE A 522 3.19 8.36 26.79
C ILE A 522 3.22 7.08 27.65
N LEU A 523 2.04 6.48 27.92
CA LEU A 523 1.97 5.19 28.63
C LEU A 523 2.67 4.07 27.85
N PHE A 524 2.56 4.08 26.51
CA PHE A 524 3.30 3.16 25.65
C PHE A 524 4.83 3.38 25.76
N ALA A 525 5.28 4.63 25.74
CA ALA A 525 6.70 4.94 25.90
C ALA A 525 7.24 4.43 27.25
N GLU A 526 6.51 4.69 28.35
CA GLU A 526 6.86 4.18 29.67
C GLU A 526 6.89 2.64 29.72
N ALA A 527 5.88 2.00 29.12
CA ALA A 527 5.80 0.54 29.06
C ALA A 527 6.99 -0.06 28.28
N LEU A 528 7.32 0.53 27.14
CA LEU A 528 8.46 0.09 26.32
C LEU A 528 9.79 0.30 27.07
N ARG A 529 9.98 1.46 27.70
CA ARG A 529 11.17 1.73 28.54
C ARG A 529 11.35 0.67 29.63
N LYS A 530 10.32 0.43 30.45
CA LYS A 530 10.35 -0.59 31.49
C LYS A 530 10.55 -2.01 30.94
N LEU A 531 10.07 -2.31 29.74
CA LEU A 531 10.28 -3.58 29.08
C LEU A 531 11.76 -3.76 28.68
N ILE A 532 12.36 -2.74 28.10
CA ILE A 532 13.80 -2.72 27.72
C ILE A 532 14.70 -2.80 28.97
N GLU A 533 14.34 -2.16 30.08
CA GLU A 533 15.07 -2.27 31.35
C GLU A 533 15.09 -3.71 31.85
N LYS A 534 14.00 -4.48 31.69
CA LYS A 534 13.90 -5.89 32.10
C LYS A 534 14.61 -6.84 31.12
N GLU A 535 14.53 -6.58 29.82
CA GLU A 535 15.17 -7.35 28.75
C GLU A 535 15.83 -6.44 27.72
N PRO A 536 17.13 -6.11 27.94
CA PRO A 536 17.86 -5.17 27.08
C PRO A 536 17.98 -5.58 25.61
N LEU A 537 17.90 -6.89 25.28
CA LEU A 537 17.95 -7.35 23.89
C LEU A 537 16.84 -6.78 23.02
N ILE A 538 15.70 -6.46 23.63
CA ILE A 538 14.57 -5.85 22.91
C ILE A 538 14.97 -4.54 22.24
N SER A 539 15.87 -3.76 22.85
CA SER A 539 16.33 -2.48 22.27
C SER A 539 17.19 -2.64 21.02
N GLU A 540 17.73 -3.83 20.76
CA GLU A 540 18.47 -4.08 19.54
C GLU A 540 17.52 -4.24 18.35
N TYR A 541 16.30 -4.72 18.59
CA TYR A 541 15.29 -5.00 17.57
C TYR A 541 14.19 -3.95 17.49
N VAL A 542 13.85 -3.27 18.58
CA VAL A 542 12.96 -2.08 18.55
C VAL A 542 13.84 -0.85 18.33
N VAL A 543 13.90 -0.39 17.09
CA VAL A 543 14.94 0.54 16.63
C VAL A 543 14.44 1.96 16.39
N GLY A 544 13.12 2.17 16.25
CA GLY A 544 12.58 3.48 15.93
C GLY A 544 11.11 3.67 16.30
N ILE A 545 10.67 4.92 16.19
CA ILE A 545 9.28 5.33 16.29
C ILE A 545 8.89 6.20 15.08
N ASP A 546 7.59 6.20 14.78
CA ASP A 546 6.94 6.89 13.68
C ASP A 546 5.54 7.39 14.10
N ALA A 547 4.90 8.19 13.28
CA ALA A 547 3.45 8.44 13.34
C ALA A 547 2.90 8.48 11.92
N ALA A 548 1.92 7.64 11.61
CA ALA A 548 1.39 7.39 10.28
C ALA A 548 -0.15 7.44 10.25
N SER A 549 -0.76 7.20 9.10
CA SER A 549 -2.20 7.28 8.82
C SER A 549 -2.64 8.70 8.44
N LEU A 550 -3.91 9.05 8.59
CA LEU A 550 -4.53 10.27 8.09
C LEU A 550 -3.80 11.56 8.55
N GLU A 551 -2.99 12.15 7.68
CA GLU A 551 -2.19 13.34 8.02
C GLU A 551 -3.05 14.50 8.47
N ASN A 552 -4.23 14.67 7.84
CA ASN A 552 -5.16 15.76 8.15
C ASN A 552 -6.02 15.52 9.40
N SER A 553 -5.90 14.38 10.08
CA SER A 553 -6.68 14.06 11.28
C SER A 553 -5.99 14.45 12.58
N ALA A 554 -4.66 14.54 12.59
CA ALA A 554 -3.90 14.97 13.78
C ALA A 554 -2.60 15.66 13.35
N GLU A 555 -2.47 16.92 13.74
CA GLU A 555 -1.31 17.75 13.42
C GLU A 555 -0.06 17.36 14.23
N PRO A 556 1.15 17.80 13.82
CA PRO A 556 2.42 17.46 14.48
C PRO A 556 2.47 17.77 15.98
N TRP A 557 1.82 18.84 16.45
CA TRP A 557 1.82 19.22 17.87
C TRP A 557 1.25 18.13 18.79
N VAL A 558 0.38 17.25 18.27
CA VAL A 558 -0.20 16.14 19.05
C VAL A 558 0.90 15.12 19.43
N PHE A 559 1.87 14.92 18.55
CA PHE A 559 2.91 13.90 18.69
C PHE A 559 4.26 14.47 19.19
N ALA A 560 4.49 15.77 19.13
CA ALA A 560 5.77 16.37 19.54
C ALA A 560 6.21 15.94 20.96
N PRO A 561 5.35 15.89 21.99
CA PRO A 561 5.76 15.46 23.33
C PRO A 561 6.31 14.03 23.37
N ILE A 562 5.64 13.08 22.71
CA ILE A 562 6.07 11.68 22.72
C ILE A 562 7.41 11.49 21.98
N PHE A 563 7.62 12.20 20.87
CA PHE A 563 8.89 12.15 20.15
C PHE A 563 10.05 12.73 20.97
N ARG A 564 9.82 13.84 21.71
CA ARG A 564 10.80 14.39 22.63
C ARG A 564 11.06 13.46 23.81
N GLU A 565 10.05 12.73 24.33
CA GLU A 565 10.22 11.76 25.41
C GLU A 565 11.23 10.69 25.00
N PHE A 566 11.16 10.15 23.79
CA PHE A 566 12.14 9.19 23.28
C PHE A 566 13.55 9.76 23.05
N ARG A 567 13.72 11.09 23.06
CA ARG A 567 15.01 11.78 22.95
C ARG A 567 15.59 12.24 24.30
N ARG A 568 14.86 12.06 25.40
CA ARG A 568 15.38 12.45 26.73
C ARG A 568 16.61 11.64 27.11
N SER A 569 17.51 12.26 27.88
CA SER A 569 18.77 11.61 28.34
C SER A 569 18.53 10.41 29.23
N ASP A 570 17.40 10.35 29.93
CA ASP A 570 16.98 9.25 30.80
C ASP A 570 16.58 7.99 30.00
N TYR A 571 16.28 8.16 28.72
CA TYR A 571 16.13 7.07 27.75
C TYR A 571 17.49 6.52 27.27
N ILE A 572 18.57 6.90 27.92
CA ILE A 572 19.87 6.25 27.73
C ILE A 572 19.69 4.80 28.16
N LEU A 573 19.50 3.96 27.19
CA LEU A 573 19.37 2.53 27.34
C LEU A 573 20.60 1.98 28.03
N PRO A 574 20.46 0.94 28.86
CA PRO A 574 21.58 0.40 29.65
C PRO A 574 22.73 0.02 28.73
N VAL A 575 23.94 0.23 29.21
CA VAL A 575 25.15 -0.23 28.55
C VAL A 575 25.05 -1.74 28.38
N SER A 576 25.11 -2.22 27.14
CA SER A 576 25.15 -3.66 26.92
C SER A 576 26.29 -4.27 27.75
N LEU A 577 25.95 -5.12 28.71
CA LEU A 577 26.91 -5.82 29.58
C LEU A 577 27.88 -6.69 28.76
N LYS A 578 27.50 -7.12 27.54
CA LYS A 578 28.35 -7.92 26.65
C LYS A 578 29.37 -7.09 25.87
N THR A 579 29.02 -5.89 25.44
CA THR A 579 29.87 -5.11 24.51
C THR A 579 30.45 -3.84 25.11
N GLY A 580 30.03 -3.43 26.30
CA GLY A 580 30.41 -2.16 26.93
C GLY A 580 29.97 -0.92 26.13
N LYS A 581 29.26 -1.09 25.05
CA LYS A 581 28.75 0.01 24.19
C LYS A 581 27.40 0.48 24.72
N ARG A 582 27.20 1.79 24.75
CA ARG A 582 25.88 2.38 24.97
C ARG A 582 24.96 1.95 23.84
N ILE A 583 23.78 1.46 24.16
CA ILE A 583 22.75 1.13 23.19
C ILE A 583 22.28 2.46 22.61
N SER A 584 22.19 2.53 21.29
CA SER A 584 21.85 3.75 20.56
C SER A 584 20.44 4.24 20.88
N ASN A 585 20.24 5.56 20.85
CA ASN A 585 18.93 6.17 20.93
C ASN A 585 18.01 5.60 19.84
N ILE A 586 16.72 5.47 20.16
CA ILE A 586 15.66 5.12 19.20
C ILE A 586 15.64 6.17 18.08
N GLY A 587 15.64 5.71 16.82
CA GLY A 587 15.55 6.57 15.65
C GLY A 587 14.15 7.18 15.51
N LEU A 588 14.07 8.38 14.96
CA LEU A 588 12.82 9.08 14.71
C LEU A 588 12.53 9.13 13.22
N THR A 589 11.33 8.72 12.83
CA THR A 589 10.74 9.01 11.53
C THR A 589 9.31 9.51 11.73
N TYR A 590 8.77 10.28 10.79
CA TYR A 590 7.42 10.84 10.91
C TYR A 590 6.84 11.08 9.52
N HIS A 591 5.67 10.51 9.21
CA HIS A 591 4.94 10.78 7.97
C HIS A 591 4.47 12.22 7.95
N VAL A 592 4.90 13.01 6.99
CA VAL A 592 4.55 14.42 6.89
C VAL A 592 4.71 14.96 5.47
N GLY A 593 3.81 15.84 5.08
CA GLY A 593 3.83 16.47 3.77
C GLY A 593 3.50 15.52 2.62
N GLU A 594 2.72 14.48 2.89
CA GLU A 594 2.21 13.51 1.92
C GLU A 594 0.82 13.88 1.42
N ASP A 595 -0.10 14.19 2.34
CA ASP A 595 -1.49 14.52 2.08
C ASP A 595 -1.86 15.85 2.74
N PHE A 596 -1.68 16.94 2.03
CA PHE A 596 -1.92 18.30 2.51
C PHE A 596 -3.02 19.00 1.71
N ARG A 597 -3.86 19.77 2.38
CA ARG A 597 -4.90 20.59 1.73
C ARG A 597 -4.32 21.76 0.98
N HIS A 598 -3.28 22.34 1.54
CA HIS A 598 -2.55 23.49 0.97
C HIS A 598 -1.04 23.23 1.04
N ILE A 599 -0.29 23.62 -0.01
CA ILE A 599 1.17 23.39 -0.02
C ILE A 599 1.88 24.04 1.17
N VAL A 600 1.42 25.22 1.61
CA VAL A 600 1.97 25.87 2.80
C VAL A 600 1.76 25.04 4.06
N SER A 601 0.62 24.34 4.19
CA SER A 601 0.38 23.42 5.31
C SER A 601 1.38 22.27 5.31
N GLY A 602 1.62 21.65 4.15
CA GLY A 602 2.61 20.57 4.02
C GLY A 602 4.02 21.02 4.37
N LEU A 603 4.43 22.21 3.89
CA LEU A 603 5.75 22.77 4.20
C LEU A 603 5.87 23.17 5.68
N ARG A 604 4.80 23.77 6.25
CA ARG A 604 4.73 24.13 7.67
C ARG A 604 4.87 22.91 8.57
N HIS A 605 4.10 21.85 8.32
CA HIS A 605 4.15 20.62 9.11
C HIS A 605 5.54 19.98 9.09
N ILE A 606 6.23 20.00 7.94
CA ILE A 606 7.63 19.51 7.86
C ILE A 606 8.54 20.38 8.74
N ASP A 607 8.43 21.70 8.67
CA ASP A 607 9.24 22.62 9.48
C ASP A 607 8.95 22.48 10.98
N GLU A 608 7.70 22.26 11.36
CA GLU A 608 7.26 21.98 12.74
C GLU A 608 7.91 20.71 13.28
N VAL A 609 7.93 19.61 12.51
CA VAL A 609 8.60 18.36 12.89
C VAL A 609 10.09 18.59 13.12
N LEU A 610 10.76 19.21 12.17
CA LEU A 610 12.20 19.53 12.28
C LEU A 610 12.53 20.44 13.47
N THR A 611 11.59 21.28 13.89
CA THR A 611 11.80 22.29 14.93
C THR A 611 11.45 21.76 16.32
N HIS A 612 10.36 21.00 16.46
CA HIS A 612 9.76 20.68 17.76
C HIS A 612 9.94 19.22 18.23
N PHE A 613 10.47 18.32 17.37
CA PHE A 613 10.57 16.89 17.72
C PHE A 613 11.99 16.47 18.19
N ASN A 614 12.92 17.42 18.31
CA ASN A 614 14.33 17.14 18.65
C ASN A 614 15.00 16.19 17.63
N TYR A 615 14.73 16.41 16.35
CA TYR A 615 15.36 15.66 15.25
C TYR A 615 16.87 15.89 15.23
N CYS A 616 17.62 14.84 14.90
CA CYS A 616 19.08 14.91 14.73
C CYS A 616 19.52 14.17 13.46
N SER A 617 20.79 14.33 13.10
CA SER A 617 21.36 13.70 11.92
C SER A 617 21.15 12.18 11.95
N GLY A 618 20.67 11.62 10.86
CA GLY A 618 20.30 10.21 10.71
C GLY A 618 18.83 9.89 10.97
N ASP A 619 18.04 10.84 11.49
CA ASP A 619 16.58 10.70 11.54
C ASP A 619 15.96 10.81 10.15
N ARG A 620 14.68 10.44 10.03
CA ARG A 620 14.02 10.38 8.73
C ARG A 620 12.68 11.12 8.74
N LEU A 621 12.24 11.58 7.57
CA LEU A 621 10.89 12.07 7.30
C LEU A 621 10.21 11.11 6.33
N GLY A 622 9.04 10.61 6.69
CA GLY A 622 8.23 9.78 5.80
C GLY A 622 7.60 10.64 4.72
N HIS A 623 7.76 10.24 3.47
CA HIS A 623 7.28 10.84 2.22
C HIS A 623 7.82 12.25 1.95
N ALA A 624 7.46 13.24 2.75
CA ALA A 624 7.83 14.67 2.63
C ALA A 624 7.68 15.23 1.20
N ILE A 625 6.66 14.79 0.46
CA ILE A 625 6.42 15.10 -0.96
C ILE A 625 6.30 16.59 -1.18
N ALA A 626 5.75 17.32 -0.22
CA ALA A 626 5.61 18.77 -0.28
C ALA A 626 6.94 19.49 -0.58
N LEU A 627 8.10 18.89 -0.24
CA LEU A 627 9.42 19.44 -0.54
C LEU A 627 9.86 19.27 -2.00
N GLY A 628 9.21 18.36 -2.75
CA GLY A 628 9.64 18.01 -4.11
C GLY A 628 8.56 18.14 -5.17
N VAL A 629 7.29 18.40 -4.84
CA VAL A 629 6.24 18.58 -5.85
C VAL A 629 6.48 19.80 -6.72
N ASP A 630 6.07 19.72 -7.97
CA ASP A 630 6.03 20.86 -8.89
C ASP A 630 4.90 21.82 -8.49
N ILE A 631 5.28 22.96 -7.90
CA ILE A 631 4.34 23.96 -7.38
C ILE A 631 3.56 24.63 -8.50
N ASP A 632 4.17 24.91 -9.66
CA ASP A 632 3.46 25.52 -10.78
C ASP A 632 2.33 24.64 -11.26
N ARG A 633 2.61 23.35 -11.39
CA ARG A 633 1.61 22.38 -11.80
C ARG A 633 0.51 22.20 -10.75
N LEU A 634 0.90 21.98 -9.49
CA LEU A 634 -0.05 21.78 -8.39
C LEU A 634 -1.06 22.94 -8.30
N LEU A 635 -0.56 24.16 -8.37
CA LEU A 635 -1.38 25.37 -8.21
C LEU A 635 -2.03 25.86 -9.49
N SER A 636 -1.59 25.41 -10.68
CA SER A 636 -2.29 25.68 -11.94
C SER A 636 -3.65 24.99 -12.02
N GLN A 637 -3.81 23.86 -11.35
CA GLN A 637 -5.02 23.06 -11.36
C GLN A 637 -6.04 23.50 -10.29
N ASN A 638 -5.57 23.97 -9.12
CA ASN A 638 -6.43 24.34 -8.00
C ASN A 638 -5.98 25.68 -7.38
N ARG A 639 -6.56 26.77 -7.88
CA ARG A 639 -6.30 28.12 -7.36
C ARG A 639 -7.15 28.51 -6.15
N VAL A 640 -8.12 27.71 -5.78
CA VAL A 640 -8.98 27.89 -4.61
C VAL A 640 -9.01 26.61 -3.81
N VAL A 641 -8.58 26.71 -2.56
CA VAL A 641 -8.46 25.59 -1.65
C VAL A 641 -9.37 25.81 -0.45
N ALA A 642 -10.11 24.76 -0.06
CA ALA A 642 -10.88 24.75 1.17
C ALA A 642 -10.01 24.16 2.30
N LEU A 643 -9.86 24.88 3.42
CA LEU A 643 -9.16 24.41 4.60
C LEU A 643 -9.79 24.94 5.90
N PRO A 644 -9.55 24.30 7.04
CA PRO A 644 -9.98 24.80 8.33
C PRO A 644 -9.45 26.21 8.61
N ILE A 645 -10.28 27.05 9.18
CA ILE A 645 -9.89 28.45 9.44
C ILE A 645 -8.68 28.55 10.40
N MET A 646 -8.56 27.63 11.35
CA MET A 646 -7.40 27.58 12.26
C MET A 646 -6.11 27.19 11.50
N GLU A 647 -6.18 26.19 10.62
CA GLU A 647 -5.06 25.79 9.75
C GLU A 647 -4.59 26.98 8.89
N HIS A 648 -5.53 27.77 8.37
CA HIS A 648 -5.19 28.99 7.63
C HIS A 648 -4.49 30.04 8.52
N LEU A 649 -5.00 30.29 9.73
CA LEU A 649 -4.36 31.20 10.69
C LEU A 649 -2.92 30.77 10.98
N GLU A 650 -2.70 29.50 11.24
CA GLU A 650 -1.39 28.94 11.53
C GLU A 650 -0.43 29.00 10.33
N ASN A 651 -0.93 28.77 9.11
CA ASN A 651 -0.17 28.98 7.89
C ASN A 651 0.31 30.45 7.77
N LEU A 652 -0.56 31.40 8.05
CA LEU A 652 -0.20 32.83 8.03
C LEU A 652 0.82 33.20 9.12
N LEU A 653 0.68 32.67 10.33
CA LEU A 653 1.61 32.88 11.45
C LEU A 653 2.99 32.29 11.13
N TRP A 654 3.03 31.08 10.56
CA TRP A 654 4.27 30.47 10.13
C TRP A 654 4.95 31.27 9.01
N LEU A 655 4.21 31.71 7.98
CA LEU A 655 4.72 32.56 6.92
C LEU A 655 5.26 33.90 7.48
N TRP A 656 4.55 34.52 8.42
CA TRP A 656 5.00 35.72 9.10
C TRP A 656 6.32 35.51 9.83
N SER A 657 6.48 34.41 10.54
CA SER A 657 7.73 34.07 11.22
C SER A 657 8.87 33.83 10.22
N LYS A 658 8.63 33.15 9.11
CA LYS A 658 9.63 32.92 8.06
C LYS A 658 10.05 34.17 7.35
N SER A 659 9.16 35.16 7.20
CA SER A 659 9.52 36.47 6.64
C SER A 659 10.50 37.24 7.53
N LYS A 660 10.55 36.99 8.83
CA LYS A 660 11.54 37.57 9.74
C LYS A 660 12.89 36.85 9.68
N GLU A 661 12.88 35.54 9.37
CA GLU A 661 14.10 34.72 9.22
C GLU A 661 14.75 34.91 7.82
N LEU A 662 13.93 35.05 6.77
CA LEU A 662 14.35 35.11 5.37
C LEU A 662 14.05 36.48 4.78
N THR A 663 15.05 37.36 4.78
CA THR A 663 14.89 38.74 4.27
C THR A 663 14.58 38.82 2.78
N SER A 664 14.84 37.74 2.00
CA SER A 664 14.52 37.63 0.59
C SER A 664 13.10 37.19 0.32
N LEU A 665 12.40 36.64 1.33
CA LEU A 665 11.07 36.06 1.15
C LEU A 665 10.04 37.15 0.88
N ALA A 666 9.48 37.14 -0.32
CA ALA A 666 8.40 38.03 -0.72
C ALA A 666 7.06 37.59 -0.11
N VAL A 667 6.80 37.96 1.14
CA VAL A 667 5.49 37.74 1.79
C VAL A 667 4.46 38.77 1.34
N PRO A 668 3.17 38.46 1.34
CA PRO A 668 2.12 39.46 1.08
C PRO A 668 2.29 40.69 1.97
N GLN A 669 2.26 41.89 1.40
CA GLN A 669 2.52 43.15 2.10
C GLN A 669 1.64 43.39 3.34
N ASN A 670 0.47 42.73 3.41
CA ASN A 670 -0.52 42.89 4.48
C ASN A 670 -0.68 41.62 5.32
N ILE A 671 0.35 40.78 5.47
CA ILE A 671 0.23 39.52 6.17
C ILE A 671 -0.27 39.66 7.61
N GLU A 672 0.20 40.68 8.36
CA GLU A 672 -0.26 40.93 9.72
C GLU A 672 -1.74 41.33 9.77
N PHE A 673 -2.23 42.06 8.78
CA PHE A 673 -3.65 42.39 8.63
C PHE A 673 -4.47 41.12 8.34
N SER A 674 -3.97 40.23 7.48
CA SER A 674 -4.61 38.93 7.17
C SER A 674 -4.68 38.05 8.40
N ILE A 675 -3.61 37.98 9.22
CA ILE A 675 -3.57 37.28 10.49
C ILE A 675 -4.67 37.79 11.43
N MET A 676 -4.72 39.13 11.65
CA MET A 676 -5.68 39.71 12.56
C MET A 676 -7.13 39.59 12.08
N ASN A 677 -7.37 39.65 10.76
CA ASN A 677 -8.68 39.41 10.20
C ASN A 677 -9.13 37.93 10.41
N THR A 678 -8.25 36.96 10.16
CA THR A 678 -8.53 35.57 10.38
C THR A 678 -8.76 35.29 11.87
N ALA A 679 -7.93 35.88 12.76
CA ALA A 679 -8.13 35.80 14.20
C ALA A 679 -9.50 36.37 14.62
N LYS A 680 -9.94 37.51 14.03
CA LYS A 680 -11.25 38.06 14.28
C LYS A 680 -12.40 37.11 13.86
N MET A 681 -12.26 36.36 12.80
CA MET A 681 -13.26 35.35 12.39
C MET A 681 -13.34 34.21 13.38
N ILE A 682 -12.24 33.82 14.02
CA ILE A 682 -12.18 32.73 15.01
C ILE A 682 -12.66 33.20 16.39
N TYR A 683 -12.12 34.33 16.85
CA TYR A 683 -12.25 34.81 18.24
C TYR A 683 -13.33 35.89 18.43
N HIS A 684 -13.92 36.42 17.33
CA HIS A 684 -14.91 37.51 17.27
C HIS A 684 -14.39 38.82 17.84
N ASN A 685 -14.02 38.86 19.13
CA ASN A 685 -13.33 39.99 19.74
C ASN A 685 -11.80 39.73 19.73
N ILE A 686 -11.05 40.72 19.32
CA ILE A 686 -9.58 40.67 19.24
C ILE A 686 -8.90 41.62 20.22
N ASP A 687 -9.66 42.17 21.23
CA ASP A 687 -9.11 43.05 22.24
C ASP A 687 -8.03 42.30 23.06
N GLY A 688 -6.84 42.85 23.10
CA GLY A 688 -5.67 42.27 23.73
C GLY A 688 -4.84 41.35 22.83
N LEU A 689 -5.35 40.92 21.65
CA LEU A 689 -4.57 40.10 20.72
C LEU A 689 -3.53 40.95 19.95
N SER A 690 -2.39 40.33 19.75
CA SER A 690 -1.35 40.81 18.81
C SER A 690 -0.84 39.62 17.97
N VAL A 691 -0.29 39.91 16.81
CA VAL A 691 0.33 38.86 15.95
C VAL A 691 1.41 38.12 16.71
N TYR A 692 2.19 38.81 17.52
CA TYR A 692 3.24 38.20 18.34
C TYR A 692 2.67 37.24 19.40
N MET A 693 1.58 37.56 20.09
CA MET A 693 0.92 36.69 21.06
C MET A 693 0.33 35.45 20.39
N LEU A 694 -0.33 35.61 19.23
CA LEU A 694 -0.83 34.50 18.44
C LEU A 694 0.30 33.55 18.02
N TRP A 695 1.46 34.11 17.59
CA TRP A 695 2.63 33.34 17.23
C TRP A 695 3.26 32.65 18.45
N GLN A 696 3.31 33.26 19.63
CA GLN A 696 3.77 32.60 20.84
C GLN A 696 2.91 31.39 21.17
N VAL A 697 1.59 31.54 21.20
CA VAL A 697 0.66 30.43 21.48
C VAL A 697 0.76 29.33 20.42
N TYR A 698 0.92 29.69 19.16
CA TYR A 698 1.18 28.71 18.09
C TYR A 698 2.41 27.84 18.37
N ASN A 699 3.51 28.39 18.91
CA ASN A 699 4.67 27.63 19.31
C ASN A 699 4.47 26.86 20.62
N ASP A 700 3.79 27.47 21.60
CA ASP A 700 3.64 26.88 22.94
C ASP A 700 2.69 25.69 22.94
N LYS A 701 1.81 25.53 21.92
CA LYS A 701 0.97 24.33 21.77
C LYS A 701 1.80 23.04 21.62
N PHE A 702 3.05 23.13 21.16
CA PHE A 702 3.96 21.99 21.04
C PHE A 702 4.60 21.59 22.39
N ALA A 703 4.46 22.39 23.45
CA ALA A 703 5.04 22.08 24.75
C ALA A 703 4.42 20.86 25.42
N ASP A 704 5.11 20.35 26.43
CA ASP A 704 4.64 19.22 27.24
C ASP A 704 3.67 19.74 28.32
N ILE A 705 2.49 20.20 27.89
CA ILE A 705 1.48 20.78 28.78
C ILE A 705 0.75 19.66 29.50
N ASP A 706 0.81 19.68 30.82
CA ASP A 706 0.05 18.78 31.69
C ASP A 706 -1.43 19.24 31.74
N PRO A 707 -2.42 18.33 31.70
CA PRO A 707 -3.84 18.66 31.87
C PRO A 707 -4.15 19.45 33.15
N SER A 708 -3.39 19.24 34.22
CA SER A 708 -3.54 20.04 35.45
C SER A 708 -3.16 21.52 35.27
N GLN A 709 -2.23 21.80 34.37
CA GLN A 709 -1.87 23.17 33.99
C GLN A 709 -2.99 23.78 33.15
N LEU A 710 -3.54 23.06 32.18
CA LEU A 710 -4.66 23.52 31.39
C LEU A 710 -5.91 23.76 32.26
N SER A 711 -6.13 22.93 33.27
CA SER A 711 -7.21 23.13 34.25
C SER A 711 -7.07 24.44 35.04
N LYS A 712 -5.84 24.87 35.31
CA LYS A 712 -5.55 26.16 35.97
C LYS A 712 -5.73 27.35 35.02
N MET A 713 -5.46 27.17 33.73
CA MET A 713 -5.64 28.18 32.69
C MET A 713 -7.09 28.28 32.23
N ALA A 714 -7.92 27.27 32.55
CA ALA A 714 -9.34 27.22 32.15
C ALA A 714 -10.12 28.43 32.64
N ASP A 715 -10.72 29.13 31.69
CA ASP A 715 -11.50 30.34 31.94
C ASP A 715 -12.92 30.17 31.36
N GLU A 716 -13.92 30.37 32.20
CA GLU A 716 -15.32 30.25 31.79
C GLU A 716 -15.73 31.19 30.66
N SER A 717 -15.02 32.34 30.54
CA SER A 717 -15.30 33.29 29.47
C SER A 717 -14.84 32.78 28.09
N VAL A 718 -13.96 31.79 28.05
CA VAL A 718 -13.44 31.17 26.79
C VAL A 718 -14.35 30.02 26.35
N CYS A 719 -15.03 29.37 27.27
CA CYS A 719 -15.88 28.22 26.99
C CYS A 719 -17.22 28.62 26.34
N LYS A 720 -17.48 28.15 25.12
CA LYS A 720 -18.67 28.45 24.33
C LYS A 720 -19.98 27.91 24.97
N LEU A 721 -19.89 26.84 25.76
CA LEU A 721 -21.07 26.24 26.44
C LEU A 721 -21.49 26.93 27.71
N ASN A 722 -20.70 27.85 28.24
CA ASN A 722 -21.11 28.60 29.39
C ASN A 722 -22.18 29.63 28.97
N PRO A 723 -23.44 29.48 29.41
CA PRO A 723 -24.50 30.40 29.05
C PRO A 723 -24.26 31.84 29.55
N PHE A 724 -23.29 32.04 30.45
CA PHE A 724 -22.87 33.35 30.98
C PHE A 724 -21.66 33.92 30.22
N SER A 725 -21.03 33.15 29.30
CA SER A 725 -19.96 33.65 28.48
C SER A 725 -20.51 34.69 27.48
N SER A 726 -20.23 35.95 27.76
CA SER A 726 -20.49 37.03 26.81
C SER A 726 -19.39 36.97 25.73
N GLU A 727 -19.63 36.32 24.61
CA GLU A 727 -18.70 36.23 23.46
C GLU A 727 -18.14 37.61 22.98
N GLY A 728 -18.68 38.71 23.48
CA GLY A 728 -18.31 40.08 23.14
C GLY A 728 -17.39 40.81 24.11
N LYS A 729 -16.96 40.22 25.23
CA LYS A 729 -16.20 40.92 26.28
C LYS A 729 -14.93 40.21 26.78
N ILE A 730 -14.42 39.22 26.02
CA ILE A 730 -13.18 38.54 26.41
C ILE A 730 -12.01 39.50 26.15
N LEU A 731 -11.26 39.82 27.20
CA LEU A 731 -9.93 40.39 27.06
C LEU A 731 -8.96 39.23 26.97
N TRP A 732 -8.43 39.01 25.77
CA TRP A 732 -7.50 37.91 25.52
C TRP A 732 -6.13 38.18 26.15
N ASP A 733 -5.61 37.18 26.80
CA ASP A 733 -4.23 37.05 27.24
C ASP A 733 -3.66 35.71 26.74
N HIS A 734 -2.39 35.47 26.98
CA HIS A 734 -1.69 34.28 26.53
C HIS A 734 -2.34 32.98 27.02
N ASP A 735 -2.67 32.90 28.31
CA ASP A 735 -3.18 31.66 28.94
C ASP A 735 -4.59 31.31 28.44
N LYS A 736 -5.46 32.31 28.29
CA LYS A 736 -6.79 32.10 27.71
C LYS A 736 -6.71 31.65 26.26
N LEU A 737 -5.81 32.23 25.48
CA LEU A 737 -5.61 31.90 24.08
C LEU A 737 -5.06 30.48 23.93
N LEU A 738 -4.07 30.10 24.75
CA LEU A 738 -3.53 28.74 24.77
C LEU A 738 -4.60 27.72 25.20
N TYR A 739 -5.36 28.01 26.26
CA TYR A 739 -6.47 27.16 26.68
C TYR A 739 -7.52 26.99 25.57
N SER A 740 -7.86 28.08 24.86
CA SER A 740 -8.86 28.02 23.78
C SER A 740 -8.47 27.06 22.66
N HIS A 741 -7.17 26.87 22.43
CA HIS A 741 -6.67 25.94 21.43
C HIS A 741 -6.99 24.47 21.78
N PHE A 742 -6.93 24.11 23.06
CA PHE A 742 -7.19 22.76 23.56
C PHE A 742 -8.65 22.53 23.99
N CYS A 743 -9.50 23.55 23.99
CA CYS A 743 -10.87 23.40 24.47
C CYS A 743 -11.80 22.77 23.42
N PRO A 744 -12.43 21.61 23.71
CA PRO A 744 -13.36 20.95 22.78
C PRO A 744 -14.53 21.82 22.32
N CYS A 745 -14.94 22.82 23.12
CA CYS A 745 -15.99 23.78 22.76
C CYS A 745 -15.65 24.64 21.55
N ARG A 746 -14.36 24.78 21.23
CA ARG A 746 -13.87 25.57 20.09
C ARG A 746 -13.64 24.76 18.83
N PHE A 747 -13.71 23.43 18.93
CA PHE A 747 -13.38 22.54 17.82
C PHE A 747 -14.17 22.85 16.55
N GLU A 748 -15.48 22.98 16.60
CA GLU A 748 -16.29 23.30 15.42
C GLU A 748 -15.84 24.61 14.76
N LYS A 749 -15.54 25.62 15.57
CA LYS A 749 -15.08 26.92 15.06
C LYS A 749 -13.70 26.83 14.43
N HIS A 750 -12.77 26.09 15.03
CA HIS A 750 -11.42 25.89 14.49
C HIS A 750 -11.42 25.15 13.16
N HIS A 751 -12.38 24.23 12.97
CA HIS A 751 -12.55 23.42 11.77
C HIS A 751 -13.54 23.98 10.76
N GLU A 752 -14.11 25.16 11.00
CA GLU A 752 -14.98 25.83 10.03
C GLU A 752 -14.24 26.04 8.70
N PRO A 753 -14.74 25.51 7.56
CA PRO A 753 -14.04 25.59 6.30
C PRO A 753 -14.08 27.01 5.74
N ILE A 754 -12.93 27.48 5.26
CA ILE A 754 -12.82 28.70 4.49
C ILE A 754 -12.20 28.42 3.12
N PHE A 755 -12.48 29.27 2.15
CA PHE A 755 -11.92 29.19 0.81
C PHE A 755 -10.78 30.22 0.68
N VAL A 756 -9.59 29.71 0.43
CA VAL A 756 -8.38 30.53 0.25
C VAL A 756 -8.01 30.52 -1.23
N ARG A 757 -7.81 31.69 -1.81
CA ARG A 757 -7.36 31.86 -3.19
C ARG A 757 -5.85 32.08 -3.21
N ILE A 758 -5.16 31.29 -4.02
CA ILE A 758 -3.70 31.34 -4.17
C ILE A 758 -3.33 32.31 -5.30
N SER A 759 -2.48 33.28 -4.99
CA SER A 759 -1.96 34.27 -5.93
C SER A 759 -0.65 33.83 -6.59
N ASP A 760 -0.24 34.46 -7.67
CA ASP A 760 1.05 34.18 -8.32
C ASP A 760 2.25 34.58 -7.43
N ASP A 761 2.08 35.54 -6.52
CA ASP A 761 3.11 35.91 -5.54
C ASP A 761 3.29 34.78 -4.49
N GLU A 762 2.20 34.14 -4.07
CA GLU A 762 2.27 32.98 -3.17
C GLU A 762 2.95 31.79 -3.83
N ILE A 763 2.78 31.58 -5.14
CA ILE A 763 3.48 30.54 -5.89
C ILE A 763 5.00 30.73 -5.79
N ARG A 764 5.48 31.94 -6.02
CA ARG A 764 6.91 32.27 -5.91
C ARG A 764 7.43 32.07 -4.49
N MET A 765 6.68 32.57 -3.51
CA MET A 765 6.98 32.39 -2.09
C MET A 765 7.07 30.89 -1.71
N CYS A 766 6.13 30.06 -2.15
CA CYS A 766 6.15 28.61 -1.87
C CYS A 766 7.38 27.92 -2.46
N LYS A 767 7.84 28.33 -3.66
CA LYS A 767 9.09 27.80 -4.26
C LYS A 767 10.33 28.17 -3.43
N GLU A 768 10.40 29.40 -2.96
CA GLU A 768 11.51 29.84 -2.10
C GLU A 768 11.51 29.11 -0.75
N LEU A 769 10.34 28.91 -0.14
CA LEU A 769 10.18 28.13 1.10
C LEU A 769 10.53 26.66 0.91
N GLN A 770 10.10 26.07 -0.20
CA GLN A 770 10.43 24.70 -0.55
C GLN A 770 11.96 24.51 -0.69
N LYS A 771 12.63 25.45 -1.38
CA LYS A 771 14.09 25.46 -1.50
C LYS A 771 14.79 25.62 -0.13
N TYR A 772 14.32 26.58 0.69
CA TYR A 772 14.84 26.81 2.04
C TYR A 772 14.74 25.55 2.91
N LEU A 773 13.58 24.88 2.88
CA LEU A 773 13.37 23.68 3.69
C LEU A 773 14.19 22.49 3.20
N ARG A 774 14.37 22.31 1.88
CA ARG A 774 15.32 21.30 1.35
C ARG A 774 16.72 21.52 1.89
N GLN A 775 17.22 22.77 1.86
CA GLN A 775 18.52 23.13 2.42
C GLN A 775 18.59 22.92 3.95
N LYS A 776 17.48 23.16 4.68
CA LYS A 776 17.40 22.89 6.13
C LYS A 776 17.52 21.38 6.41
N VAL A 777 16.77 20.55 5.69
CA VAL A 777 16.81 19.08 5.78
C VAL A 777 18.21 18.55 5.49
N GLU A 778 18.82 19.03 4.39
CA GLU A 778 20.19 18.65 4.00
C GLU A 778 21.22 19.01 5.08
N ARG A 779 21.20 20.23 5.59
CA ARG A 779 22.14 20.68 6.65
C ARG A 779 21.99 19.91 7.95
N LEU A 780 20.78 19.47 8.29
CA LEU A 780 20.51 18.66 9.47
C LEU A 780 20.91 17.18 9.27
N GLY A 781 21.19 16.75 8.03
CA GLY A 781 21.52 15.37 7.71
C GLY A 781 20.34 14.41 7.92
N ILE A 782 19.11 14.89 7.63
CA ILE A 782 17.86 14.12 7.72
C ILE A 782 17.61 13.41 6.39
N TYR A 783 17.17 12.16 6.45
CA TYR A 783 16.77 11.39 5.26
C TYR A 783 15.28 11.58 4.96
N ILE A 784 14.94 11.54 3.67
CA ILE A 784 13.53 11.49 3.21
C ILE A 784 13.26 10.08 2.69
N GLU A 785 12.24 9.42 3.27
CA GLU A 785 11.77 8.10 2.84
C GLU A 785 10.75 8.30 1.70
N THR A 786 11.17 8.08 0.45
CA THR A 786 10.27 8.17 -0.69
C THR A 786 9.71 6.81 -1.05
N ASN A 787 8.42 6.77 -1.41
CA ASN A 787 7.67 5.57 -1.73
C ASN A 787 7.00 5.74 -3.11
N PRO A 788 7.70 5.50 -4.23
CA PRO A 788 7.27 5.94 -5.56
C PRO A 788 5.86 5.52 -5.96
N SER A 789 5.51 4.25 -5.80
CA SER A 789 4.17 3.74 -6.16
C SER A 789 3.07 4.30 -5.27
N SER A 790 3.31 4.43 -3.97
CA SER A 790 2.39 5.02 -3.00
C SER A 790 2.18 6.51 -3.29
N ASN A 791 3.26 7.25 -3.42
CA ASN A 791 3.21 8.69 -3.68
C ASN A 791 2.46 9.00 -4.98
N LEU A 792 2.64 8.16 -6.00
CA LEU A 792 1.90 8.28 -7.26
C LEU A 792 0.40 8.05 -7.10
N ALA A 793 0.01 7.17 -6.19
CA ALA A 793 -1.38 6.78 -5.98
C ALA A 793 -2.15 7.76 -5.08
N ILE A 794 -1.49 8.33 -4.07
CA ILE A 794 -2.10 9.18 -3.04
C ILE A 794 -2.04 10.66 -3.44
N SER A 795 -0.90 11.11 -3.99
CA SER A 795 -0.65 12.52 -4.30
C SER A 795 -0.89 12.88 -5.76
N ASP A 796 -0.94 14.18 -6.08
CA ASP A 796 -1.14 14.68 -7.44
C ASP A 796 0.14 14.60 -8.30
N ILE A 797 0.70 13.40 -8.44
CA ILE A 797 1.86 13.12 -9.28
C ILE A 797 1.38 12.43 -10.56
N GLU A 798 1.80 12.94 -11.73
CA GLU A 798 1.29 12.47 -13.04
C GLU A 798 1.78 11.09 -13.42
N SER A 799 3.06 10.84 -13.19
CA SER A 799 3.71 9.57 -13.52
C SER A 799 4.92 9.34 -12.63
N ILE A 800 5.42 8.12 -12.64
CA ILE A 800 6.66 7.80 -11.93
C ILE A 800 7.86 8.60 -12.44
N PHE A 801 7.78 9.07 -13.68
CA PHE A 801 8.80 9.89 -14.35
C PHE A 801 8.81 11.34 -13.88
N SER A 802 7.74 11.81 -13.27
CA SER A 802 7.62 13.13 -12.62
C SER A 802 7.62 13.05 -11.10
N HIS A 803 8.18 11.96 -10.53
CA HIS A 803 8.21 11.75 -9.10
C HIS A 803 9.06 12.82 -8.40
N PRO A 804 8.60 13.38 -7.26
CA PRO A 804 9.28 14.43 -6.51
C PRO A 804 10.71 14.12 -6.08
N ILE A 805 11.11 12.86 -6.03
CA ILE A 805 12.48 12.45 -5.68
C ILE A 805 13.54 13.16 -6.53
N LEU A 806 13.22 13.48 -7.79
CA LEU A 806 14.15 14.17 -8.69
C LEU A 806 14.33 15.65 -8.33
N ASN A 807 13.32 16.27 -7.70
CA ASN A 807 13.43 17.62 -7.17
C ASN A 807 14.12 17.66 -5.78
N LEU A 808 14.13 16.52 -5.07
CA LEU A 808 14.84 16.36 -3.80
C LEU A 808 16.32 16.07 -4.01
N ASN A 809 16.63 15.19 -4.96
CA ASN A 809 18.01 14.80 -5.27
C ASN A 809 18.16 14.47 -6.75
N HIS A 810 18.92 15.30 -7.47
CA HIS A 810 19.30 15.04 -8.85
C HIS A 810 20.82 15.16 -9.08
N SER A 811 21.58 15.14 -8.02
CA SER A 811 23.04 15.31 -8.02
C SER A 811 23.73 14.29 -8.93
N GLY A 812 24.39 14.78 -9.97
CA GLY A 812 25.15 13.98 -10.95
C GLY A 812 24.32 13.46 -12.13
N LEU A 813 22.99 13.68 -12.19
CA LEU A 813 22.17 13.35 -13.33
C LEU A 813 22.33 14.35 -14.49
N GLY A 814 22.59 15.63 -14.18
CA GLY A 814 22.74 16.70 -15.18
C GLY A 814 21.39 17.11 -15.79
N ILE A 815 20.33 17.12 -14.97
CA ILE A 815 18.97 17.48 -15.38
C ILE A 815 18.75 18.99 -15.26
N SER A 816 19.39 19.66 -14.30
CA SER A 816 19.26 21.10 -14.08
C SER A 816 20.63 21.76 -13.92
N GLU A 817 20.77 23.01 -14.40
CA GLU A 817 21.99 23.82 -14.24
C GLU A 817 21.97 24.69 -12.99
N ASP A 818 20.79 24.93 -12.39
CA ASP A 818 20.60 26.00 -11.39
C ASP A 818 20.45 25.53 -9.94
N ASP A 819 20.24 24.25 -9.66
CA ASP A 819 20.03 23.75 -8.29
C ASP A 819 20.50 22.29 -8.14
N ASP A 820 21.70 22.10 -7.58
CA ASP A 820 22.20 20.78 -7.20
C ASP A 820 21.57 20.37 -5.85
N SER A 821 20.27 20.08 -5.83
CA SER A 821 19.62 19.51 -4.66
C SER A 821 20.22 18.13 -4.33
N CYS A 822 20.73 18.01 -3.11
CA CYS A 822 21.44 16.85 -2.59
C CYS A 822 20.81 16.30 -1.31
N VAL A 823 19.51 16.46 -1.13
CA VAL A 823 18.80 15.92 0.03
C VAL A 823 19.00 14.39 0.08
N LEU A 824 19.29 13.87 1.27
CA LEU A 824 19.44 12.43 1.48
C LEU A 824 18.08 11.75 1.30
N THR A 825 17.90 11.00 0.23
CA THR A 825 16.63 10.33 -0.09
C THR A 825 16.81 8.82 -0.14
N THR A 826 15.79 8.07 0.25
CA THR A 826 15.72 6.61 0.13
C THR A 826 14.52 6.22 -0.72
N ILE A 827 14.51 5.00 -1.26
CA ILE A 827 13.38 4.43 -2.01
C ILE A 827 12.90 3.20 -1.24
N ASN A 828 11.59 3.13 -0.97
CA ASN A 828 10.95 2.06 -0.21
C ASN A 828 9.61 1.66 -0.86
N SER A 829 8.98 0.60 -0.36
CA SER A 829 7.77 0.02 -0.95
C SER A 829 6.46 0.43 -0.26
N ASP A 830 6.51 0.92 0.99
CA ASP A 830 5.36 1.32 1.82
C ASP A 830 4.40 0.18 2.14
N ASP A 831 3.37 -0.01 1.29
CA ASP A 831 2.30 -1.01 1.43
C ASP A 831 2.29 -1.99 0.24
N PRO A 832 3.18 -2.98 0.18
CA PRO A 832 3.33 -3.89 -0.96
C PRO A 832 2.05 -4.55 -1.45
N ILE A 833 1.15 -4.97 -0.55
CA ILE A 833 -0.11 -5.59 -0.97
C ILE A 833 -1.03 -4.60 -1.69
N VAL A 834 -1.02 -3.33 -1.29
CA VAL A 834 -1.90 -2.30 -1.88
C VAL A 834 -1.38 -1.83 -3.23
N PHE A 835 -0.04 -1.78 -3.39
CA PHE A 835 0.59 -1.26 -4.59
C PHE A 835 1.15 -2.34 -5.52
N SER A 836 1.07 -3.63 -5.15
CA SER A 836 1.62 -4.78 -5.91
C SER A 836 3.09 -4.58 -6.29
N THR A 837 3.93 -4.24 -5.31
CA THR A 837 5.34 -3.86 -5.50
C THR A 837 6.25 -4.40 -4.41
N ASN A 838 7.55 -4.17 -4.56
CA ASN A 838 8.60 -4.36 -3.55
C ASN A 838 9.72 -3.33 -3.77
N VAL A 839 10.64 -3.20 -2.85
CA VAL A 839 11.69 -2.17 -2.91
C VAL A 839 12.55 -2.25 -4.17
N GLU A 840 12.84 -3.42 -4.69
CA GLU A 840 13.65 -3.58 -5.93
C GLU A 840 12.88 -3.09 -7.16
N ASN A 841 11.58 -3.37 -7.21
CA ASN A 841 10.72 -2.87 -8.28
C ASN A 841 10.52 -1.34 -8.18
N GLU A 842 10.43 -0.79 -6.98
CA GLU A 842 10.37 0.68 -6.78
C GLU A 842 11.63 1.36 -7.31
N ILE A 843 12.82 0.81 -7.01
CA ILE A 843 14.09 1.30 -7.58
C ILE A 843 14.08 1.17 -9.11
N SER A 844 13.57 0.05 -9.63
CA SER A 844 13.51 -0.21 -11.07
C SER A 844 12.58 0.77 -11.79
N TYR A 845 11.45 1.15 -11.20
CA TYR A 845 10.55 2.15 -11.77
C TYR A 845 11.24 3.50 -11.92
N ILE A 846 11.96 3.96 -10.90
CA ILE A 846 12.72 5.23 -11.00
C ILE A 846 13.85 5.11 -12.02
N TYR A 847 14.58 3.97 -12.06
CA TYR A 847 15.63 3.72 -13.04
C TYR A 847 15.13 3.87 -14.47
N TYR A 848 14.04 3.18 -14.83
CA TYR A 848 13.47 3.29 -16.17
C TYR A 848 12.87 4.67 -16.44
N GLY A 849 12.31 5.32 -15.41
CA GLY A 849 11.85 6.69 -15.49
C GLY A 849 12.94 7.65 -15.97
N LEU A 850 14.09 7.57 -15.35
CA LEU A 850 15.25 8.39 -15.70
C LEU A 850 15.80 8.08 -17.10
N LEU A 851 15.82 6.80 -17.50
CA LEU A 851 16.21 6.42 -18.87
C LEU A 851 15.21 6.97 -19.90
N ASN A 852 13.91 6.91 -19.61
CA ASN A 852 12.87 7.44 -20.50
C ASN A 852 12.92 8.98 -20.60
N ALA A 853 13.34 9.66 -19.55
CA ALA A 853 13.63 11.09 -19.57
C ALA A 853 14.91 11.48 -20.37
N GLY A 854 15.60 10.48 -20.95
CA GLY A 854 16.79 10.70 -21.77
C GLY A 854 18.11 10.76 -20.99
N CYS A 855 18.12 10.45 -19.70
CA CYS A 855 19.35 10.39 -18.92
C CYS A 855 20.27 9.26 -19.38
N LYS A 856 21.57 9.50 -19.41
CA LYS A 856 22.54 8.48 -19.76
C LYS A 856 22.59 7.36 -18.72
N ARG A 857 22.52 6.09 -19.15
CA ARG A 857 22.47 4.91 -18.27
C ARG A 857 23.56 4.90 -17.20
N GLU A 858 24.77 5.27 -17.54
CA GLU A 858 25.88 5.32 -16.59
C GLU A 858 25.63 6.32 -15.44
N LYS A 859 25.14 7.51 -15.77
CA LYS A 859 24.79 8.51 -14.76
C LYS A 859 23.64 8.03 -13.87
N VAL A 860 22.63 7.38 -14.47
CA VAL A 860 21.50 6.83 -13.76
C VAL A 860 21.93 5.74 -12.80
N LEU A 861 22.76 4.78 -13.23
CA LEU A 861 23.27 3.73 -12.35
C LEU A 861 24.12 4.29 -11.20
N ASN A 862 24.95 5.28 -11.45
CA ASN A 862 25.73 5.95 -10.40
C ASN A 862 24.83 6.69 -9.41
N TRP A 863 23.75 7.29 -9.87
CA TRP A 863 22.77 7.95 -9.01
C TRP A 863 21.98 6.92 -8.19
N ILE A 864 21.49 5.83 -8.81
CA ILE A 864 20.81 4.73 -8.11
C ILE A 864 21.71 4.13 -7.03
N GLU A 865 23.02 3.97 -7.30
CA GLU A 865 23.97 3.47 -6.27
C GLU A 865 24.05 4.42 -5.06
N LYS A 866 24.06 5.75 -5.29
CA LYS A 866 24.01 6.72 -4.18
C LYS A 866 22.71 6.57 -3.36
N ILE A 867 21.56 6.50 -4.04
CA ILE A 867 20.25 6.34 -3.37
C ILE A 867 20.19 5.01 -2.61
N ARG A 868 20.68 3.92 -3.19
CA ARG A 868 20.79 2.60 -2.53
C ARG A 868 21.62 2.69 -1.26
N LEU A 869 22.76 3.38 -1.32
CA LEU A 869 23.63 3.61 -0.15
C LEU A 869 22.95 4.51 0.90
N HIS A 870 22.17 5.51 0.48
CA HIS A 870 21.36 6.28 1.41
C HIS A 870 20.39 5.37 2.17
N GLY A 871 19.69 4.43 1.49
CA GLY A 871 18.83 3.45 2.14
C GLY A 871 19.58 2.62 3.18
N VAL A 872 20.73 2.05 2.81
CA VAL A 872 21.57 1.25 3.73
C VAL A 872 22.07 2.08 4.93
N ASN A 873 22.46 3.34 4.70
CA ASN A 873 23.01 4.20 5.75
C ASN A 873 21.94 4.84 6.65
N SER A 874 20.69 4.96 6.18
CA SER A 874 19.58 5.55 6.93
C SER A 874 19.01 4.62 8.00
N THR A 875 19.44 3.36 8.03
CA THR A 875 18.90 2.38 8.98
C THR A 875 19.09 2.78 10.44
N PHE A 876 18.06 2.54 11.24
CA PHE A 876 18.13 2.66 12.70
C PHE A 876 18.75 1.44 13.37
N ILE A 877 18.92 0.33 12.63
CA ILE A 877 19.57 -0.89 13.13
C ILE A 877 21.06 -0.62 13.36
N LYS A 878 21.54 -0.83 14.58
CA LYS A 878 22.95 -0.59 14.98
C LYS A 878 23.72 -1.86 15.31
N TYR A 879 23.04 -3.01 15.38
CA TYR A 879 23.73 -4.27 15.60
C TYR A 879 24.35 -4.80 14.29
N ASP A 880 25.45 -5.52 14.45
CA ASP A 880 26.10 -6.26 13.36
C ASP A 880 26.23 -7.73 13.80
N LYS A 881 25.19 -8.51 13.50
CA LYS A 881 25.04 -9.91 13.91
C LYS A 881 24.79 -10.79 12.69
N THR A 882 25.32 -11.99 12.77
CA THR A 882 24.99 -13.08 11.85
C THR A 882 23.55 -13.57 12.11
N TYR A 883 22.97 -14.29 11.18
CA TYR A 883 21.63 -14.88 11.40
C TYR A 883 21.61 -15.89 12.56
N ALA A 884 22.72 -16.59 12.82
CA ALA A 884 22.83 -17.51 13.95
C ALA A 884 22.76 -16.76 15.30
N GLU A 885 23.44 -15.64 15.42
CA GLU A 885 23.39 -14.77 16.61
C GLU A 885 22.00 -14.13 16.77
N MET A 886 21.35 -13.76 15.66
CA MET A 886 19.95 -13.28 15.70
C MET A 886 19.01 -14.37 16.23
N LEU A 887 19.14 -15.62 15.76
CA LEU A 887 18.32 -16.74 16.23
C LEU A 887 18.51 -17.01 17.73
N GLU A 888 19.75 -16.95 18.24
CA GLU A 888 20.02 -17.06 19.67
C GLU A 888 19.31 -15.96 20.49
N ASP A 889 19.30 -14.73 19.99
CA ASP A 889 18.63 -13.61 20.65
C ASP A 889 17.11 -13.77 20.59
N PHE A 890 16.57 -14.22 19.47
CA PHE A 890 15.12 -14.48 19.34
C PHE A 890 14.68 -15.56 20.34
N ASP A 891 15.47 -16.63 20.52
CA ASP A 891 15.17 -17.68 21.50
C ASP A 891 15.20 -17.12 22.94
N LYS A 892 16.15 -16.23 23.28
CA LYS A 892 16.20 -15.58 24.60
C LYS A 892 14.97 -14.70 24.83
N ILE A 893 14.58 -13.89 23.83
CA ILE A 893 13.38 -13.04 23.92
C ILE A 893 12.12 -13.91 24.01
N GLN A 894 12.03 -15.01 23.26
CA GLN A 894 10.88 -15.93 23.30
C GLN A 894 10.70 -16.55 24.70
N ASN A 895 11.81 -16.91 25.38
CA ASN A 895 11.80 -17.50 26.71
C ASN A 895 11.66 -16.47 27.83
N PHE A 896 11.84 -15.17 27.57
CA PHE A 896 11.69 -14.13 28.58
C PHE A 896 10.24 -14.01 29.06
N THR A 897 10.01 -13.91 30.35
CA THR A 897 8.69 -13.73 30.98
C THR A 897 8.69 -12.51 31.89
N LEU A 898 7.62 -11.71 31.81
CA LEU A 898 7.35 -10.68 32.80
C LEU A 898 6.95 -11.37 34.11
N GLY A 899 7.79 -11.35 35.09
CA GLY A 899 7.57 -12.01 36.40
C GLY A 899 6.44 -11.33 37.23
N TYR A 900 5.18 -11.45 36.80
CA TYR A 900 3.99 -11.03 37.53
C TYR A 900 3.18 -12.25 38.00
#